data_208c9d777952f6aeab95f4c98bace1e3
#
_entry.id   208c9d777952f6aeab95f4c98bace1e3
#
_cell.length_a   1.000
_cell.length_b   1.000
_cell.length_c   1.000
_cell.angle_alpha   90.00
_cell.angle_beta   90.00
_cell.angle_gamma   90.00
#
_symmetry.space_group_name_H-M   'P 1'
#
loop_
_entity.id
_entity.type
_entity.pdbx_description
1 polymer ?
#
loop_
_entity_poly.entity_id
_entity_poly.type
_entity_poly.pdbx_seq_one_letter_code
_entity_poly.pdbx_strand_id
1 'polypeptide(L)'
;MRVMVTGASGDLGSSIIPEILARGHEVVGLSRRPHSLPSPSYRHVSADIRDADALTAAMPGVDAVVHLAWTTHPMHDAAATRAIDVGGTEAVLQAMERAGVSRLVSASSVMAYGARADNPPELREGDQLRPSPKHLYSVHKAEAEALISASSVNALLVRATNIMGRTTTGVTREGFATPVILGMKGGRNRFQFIHPEDLSRFFADALEQPGWQGPVNVAAEGALPMREIAGILGKRYVELDPRRAEAVLRFLWNRGWFSLDPGAVEAFLNFPIVDTTKLTGEFDFHPAWGNRDCVEDFARTNRGHVFLGTRKVEIPWRWQWASVPGRPCDMSRVPAAEPELLGEFDTTVDPNWSLFTAANTSEAFPGPMTPLSLELALDSLRAAGAQTADVLGLDGDLRRALCEDPVGAFGHGVYANLSVVYALGAAMPGGGVSAWDEMLFGDREGLQLPPVEKIGLLRMARRLPRTLAKLAAFPAEVRRIAAQARAAQRDPHFYASLTDAQLFAHLYREHDETVYGWAAAAHASALIVPVMELIQKQGGKGFATRIRGGTEELPSAGIASGAYRLAEMAGRNRQTSAALRDLPASAAVALLRETDPDFVRELDTVIKEFGHRGPRETELANPVFTDDPSRLVDIVAKLTVSPPRVAAPAPSIGRRLALLASIGNKFQRIREQARDATIRHTHQYRLIAREIGNRLAARGVIARPDDVFYLTRAELRNPPAAAAEVVRRRRAERVRLEIQRPPLNFAGHYTVTTDSNQELSPGQSLQGTPVSAGIAKGTVRVLTVDSMDDLKPGEVLVTAFTDTGWTPYFSYAAAVVVDTGGEMSHAAVVAREFEIPCVVGTLRGSVVLRNGHVVEVDGSTGMVTRVE
;
A
#
# COMPACT_ATOMS: atom_id res chain seq x y z
N MET A 1 9.31 -15.21 -28.34
CA MET A 1 10.08 -16.46 -28.25
C MET A 1 9.31 -17.47 -27.40
N ARG A 2 9.56 -18.75 -27.63
CA ARG A 2 9.12 -19.81 -26.71
C ARG A 2 10.28 -20.22 -25.84
N VAL A 3 10.12 -20.09 -24.52
CA VAL A 3 11.19 -20.30 -23.53
C VAL A 3 10.86 -21.50 -22.66
N MET A 4 11.77 -22.47 -22.55
CA MET A 4 11.63 -23.52 -21.53
C MET A 4 12.26 -23.06 -20.22
N VAL A 5 11.49 -23.15 -19.11
CA VAL A 5 11.97 -22.83 -17.77
C VAL A 5 11.99 -24.08 -16.92
N THR A 6 13.17 -24.61 -16.59
CA THR A 6 13.31 -25.73 -15.65
C THR A 6 13.24 -25.23 -14.22
N GLY A 7 12.68 -26.03 -13.30
CA GLY A 7 12.42 -25.57 -11.94
C GLY A 7 11.25 -24.60 -11.82
N ALA A 8 10.28 -24.66 -12.72
CA ALA A 8 9.15 -23.73 -12.84
C ALA A 8 8.35 -23.54 -11.55
N SER A 9 8.17 -24.59 -10.74
CA SER A 9 7.45 -24.52 -9.45
C SER A 9 8.32 -24.15 -8.25
N GLY A 10 9.59 -23.78 -8.49
CA GLY A 10 10.52 -23.31 -7.47
C GLY A 10 10.40 -21.80 -7.21
N ASP A 11 11.10 -21.31 -6.19
CA ASP A 11 11.05 -19.90 -5.79
C ASP A 11 11.45 -18.94 -6.92
N LEU A 12 12.53 -19.24 -7.62
CA LEU A 12 12.97 -18.45 -8.78
C LEU A 12 12.01 -18.59 -9.96
N GLY A 13 11.55 -19.80 -10.28
CA GLY A 13 10.61 -20.04 -11.36
C GLY A 13 9.31 -19.24 -11.17
N SER A 14 8.76 -19.23 -9.95
CA SER A 14 7.54 -18.48 -9.62
C SER A 14 7.68 -16.95 -9.75
N SER A 15 8.91 -16.43 -9.66
CA SER A 15 9.18 -15.00 -9.82
C SER A 15 9.55 -14.63 -11.26
N ILE A 16 10.34 -15.46 -11.95
CA ILE A 16 10.88 -15.18 -13.28
C ILE A 16 9.84 -15.44 -14.38
N ILE A 17 9.03 -16.49 -14.28
CA ILE A 17 8.03 -16.83 -15.31
C ILE A 17 7.01 -15.71 -15.56
N PRO A 18 6.41 -15.09 -14.53
CA PRO A 18 5.52 -13.94 -14.74
C PRO A 18 6.17 -12.79 -15.50
N GLU A 19 7.45 -12.49 -15.24
CA GLU A 19 8.17 -11.43 -15.94
C GLU A 19 8.39 -11.79 -17.42
N ILE A 20 8.76 -13.04 -17.73
CA ILE A 20 8.93 -13.51 -19.11
C ILE A 20 7.58 -13.44 -19.87
N LEU A 21 6.48 -13.87 -19.23
CA LEU A 21 5.14 -13.80 -19.81
C LEU A 21 4.67 -12.35 -20.04
N ALA A 22 4.98 -11.44 -19.11
CA ALA A 22 4.63 -10.02 -19.22
C ALA A 22 5.31 -9.32 -20.42
N ARG A 23 6.44 -9.87 -20.89
CA ARG A 23 7.13 -9.40 -22.11
C ARG A 23 6.62 -10.04 -23.40
N GLY A 24 5.53 -10.80 -23.34
CA GLY A 24 4.90 -11.41 -24.51
C GLY A 24 5.57 -12.69 -25.01
N HIS A 25 6.42 -13.33 -24.19
CA HIS A 25 7.00 -14.64 -24.54
C HIS A 25 6.05 -15.77 -24.15
N GLU A 26 6.17 -16.92 -24.82
CA GLU A 26 5.53 -18.17 -24.43
C GLU A 26 6.45 -18.95 -23.49
N VAL A 27 5.90 -19.58 -22.45
CA VAL A 27 6.68 -20.36 -21.48
C VAL A 27 6.23 -21.81 -21.40
N VAL A 28 7.21 -22.71 -21.52
CA VAL A 28 7.09 -24.13 -21.20
C VAL A 28 7.76 -24.35 -19.84
N GLY A 29 6.98 -24.34 -18.77
CA GLY A 29 7.48 -24.60 -17.43
C GLY A 29 7.68 -26.09 -17.17
N LEU A 30 8.86 -26.51 -16.69
CA LEU A 30 9.16 -27.90 -16.35
C LEU A 30 9.50 -28.04 -14.88
N SER A 31 8.78 -28.90 -14.18
CA SER A 31 9.06 -29.27 -12.79
C SER A 31 8.30 -30.56 -12.41
N ARG A 32 8.73 -31.22 -11.32
CA ARG A 32 8.08 -32.44 -10.82
C ARG A 32 6.67 -32.16 -10.26
N ARG A 33 6.50 -31.02 -9.60
CA ARG A 33 5.19 -30.61 -9.05
C ARG A 33 4.44 -29.81 -10.10
N PRO A 34 3.14 -30.08 -10.30
CA PRO A 34 2.30 -29.27 -11.16
C PRO A 34 2.36 -27.78 -10.77
N HIS A 35 2.41 -26.92 -11.76
CA HIS A 35 2.38 -25.49 -11.60
C HIS A 35 1.45 -24.88 -12.66
N SER A 36 0.49 -24.08 -12.25
CA SER A 36 -0.45 -23.44 -13.18
C SER A 36 -0.42 -21.91 -12.98
N LEU A 37 -0.48 -21.21 -14.09
CA LEU A 37 -0.62 -19.76 -14.14
C LEU A 37 -1.81 -19.41 -15.02
N PRO A 38 -2.57 -18.35 -14.72
CA PRO A 38 -3.73 -17.92 -15.51
C PRO A 38 -3.28 -17.17 -16.78
N SER A 39 -2.52 -17.86 -17.66
CA SER A 39 -2.03 -17.30 -18.91
C SER A 39 -2.12 -18.33 -20.01
N PRO A 40 -2.71 -18.00 -21.19
CA PRO A 40 -2.75 -18.90 -22.34
C PRO A 40 -1.35 -19.16 -22.93
N SER A 41 -0.39 -18.31 -22.66
CA SER A 41 1.01 -18.44 -23.10
C SER A 41 1.86 -19.29 -22.16
N TYR A 42 1.27 -19.90 -21.12
CA TYR A 42 1.95 -20.78 -20.18
C TYR A 42 1.49 -22.22 -20.33
N ARG A 43 2.44 -23.15 -20.51
CA ARG A 43 2.20 -24.60 -20.49
C ARG A 43 3.13 -25.27 -19.50
N HIS A 44 2.62 -26.14 -18.65
CA HIS A 44 3.41 -26.93 -17.71
C HIS A 44 3.66 -28.35 -18.20
N VAL A 45 4.89 -28.85 -17.98
CA VAL A 45 5.30 -30.24 -18.20
C VAL A 45 5.82 -30.82 -16.89
N SER A 46 5.19 -31.90 -16.41
CA SER A 46 5.64 -32.62 -15.22
C SER A 46 6.71 -33.63 -15.61
N ALA A 47 7.97 -33.37 -15.24
CA ALA A 47 9.08 -34.30 -15.48
C ALA A 47 10.19 -34.14 -14.42
N ASP A 48 11.00 -35.21 -14.28
CA ASP A 48 12.26 -35.11 -13.51
C ASP A 48 13.35 -34.49 -14.37
N ILE A 49 14.14 -33.59 -13.77
CA ILE A 49 15.22 -32.88 -14.48
C ILE A 49 16.31 -33.80 -15.03
N ARG A 50 16.40 -35.03 -14.53
CA ARG A 50 17.38 -36.04 -14.95
C ARG A 50 16.91 -36.86 -16.18
N ASP A 51 15.65 -36.68 -16.59
CA ASP A 51 15.06 -37.42 -17.73
C ASP A 51 15.30 -36.61 -19.02
N ALA A 52 16.43 -36.88 -19.68
CA ALA A 52 16.80 -36.24 -20.94
C ALA A 52 15.79 -36.46 -22.07
N ASP A 53 15.10 -37.60 -22.08
CA ASP A 53 14.10 -37.95 -23.11
C ASP A 53 12.83 -37.11 -22.91
N ALA A 54 12.33 -37.03 -21.66
CA ALA A 54 11.20 -36.15 -21.34
C ALA A 54 11.53 -34.64 -21.59
N LEU A 55 12.75 -34.22 -21.27
CA LEU A 55 13.23 -32.86 -21.59
C LEU A 55 13.23 -32.60 -23.11
N THR A 56 13.79 -33.54 -23.89
CA THR A 56 13.83 -33.47 -25.37
C THR A 56 12.39 -33.39 -25.93
N ALA A 57 11.49 -34.24 -25.43
CA ALA A 57 10.09 -34.27 -25.87
C ALA A 57 9.32 -32.93 -25.56
N ALA A 58 9.76 -32.19 -24.56
CA ALA A 58 9.16 -30.88 -24.19
C ALA A 58 9.73 -29.69 -24.95
N MET A 59 10.84 -29.85 -25.72
CA MET A 59 11.57 -28.77 -26.42
C MET A 59 11.12 -28.42 -27.85
N PRO A 60 10.18 -29.10 -28.54
CA PRO A 60 9.79 -28.70 -29.90
C PRO A 60 9.34 -27.22 -29.94
N GLY A 61 10.02 -26.45 -30.79
CA GLY A 61 9.78 -25.02 -30.98
C GLY A 61 10.26 -24.11 -29.83
N VAL A 62 11.09 -24.63 -28.93
CA VAL A 62 11.75 -23.81 -27.89
C VAL A 62 12.95 -23.09 -28.48
N ASP A 63 13.03 -21.76 -28.27
CA ASP A 63 14.11 -20.92 -28.75
C ASP A 63 15.26 -20.81 -27.74
N ALA A 64 14.93 -20.86 -26.43
CA ALA A 64 15.90 -20.71 -25.35
C ALA A 64 15.50 -21.52 -24.12
N VAL A 65 16.48 -21.88 -23.29
CA VAL A 65 16.28 -22.57 -22.01
C VAL A 65 16.76 -21.65 -20.87
N VAL A 66 15.89 -21.46 -19.86
CA VAL A 66 16.23 -20.87 -18.55
C VAL A 66 16.34 -22.02 -17.55
N HIS A 67 17.56 -22.30 -17.10
CA HIS A 67 17.85 -23.43 -16.23
C HIS A 67 17.92 -22.98 -14.76
N LEU A 68 16.80 -23.21 -14.02
CA LEU A 68 16.65 -22.85 -12.60
C LEU A 68 16.53 -24.08 -11.69
N ALA A 69 16.33 -25.27 -12.25
CA ALA A 69 16.16 -26.49 -11.46
C ALA A 69 17.43 -26.80 -10.66
N TRP A 70 17.31 -26.77 -9.34
CA TRP A 70 18.40 -26.94 -8.41
C TRP A 70 17.93 -27.37 -7.03
N THR A 71 18.77 -28.12 -6.29
CA THR A 71 18.50 -28.50 -4.90
C THR A 71 18.98 -27.38 -3.96
N THR A 72 18.07 -26.52 -3.51
CA THR A 72 18.40 -25.41 -2.60
C THR A 72 18.54 -25.85 -1.14
N HIS A 73 17.97 -27.01 -0.80
CA HIS A 73 18.09 -27.66 0.51
C HIS A 73 18.87 -28.95 0.32
N PRO A 74 20.17 -28.99 0.71
CA PRO A 74 20.97 -30.20 0.52
C PRO A 74 20.34 -31.39 1.24
N MET A 75 20.29 -32.52 0.57
CA MET A 75 19.84 -33.77 1.15
C MET A 75 20.99 -34.40 1.95
N HIS A 76 20.69 -35.26 2.92
CA HIS A 76 21.73 -36.03 3.62
C HIS A 76 22.50 -36.99 2.69
N ASP A 77 21.88 -37.35 1.56
CA ASP A 77 22.52 -38.13 0.50
C ASP A 77 23.19 -37.19 -0.54
N ALA A 78 24.50 -37.06 -0.43
CA ALA A 78 25.30 -36.22 -1.32
C ALA A 78 25.29 -36.71 -2.78
N ALA A 79 25.23 -38.04 -3.01
CA ALA A 79 25.19 -38.62 -4.34
C ALA A 79 23.86 -38.32 -5.03
N ALA A 80 22.75 -38.47 -4.30
CA ALA A 80 21.43 -38.10 -4.79
C ALA A 80 21.31 -36.62 -5.11
N THR A 81 21.89 -35.73 -4.26
CA THR A 81 21.95 -34.29 -4.50
C THR A 81 22.72 -33.97 -5.78
N ARG A 82 23.94 -34.57 -5.95
CA ARG A 82 24.75 -34.37 -7.16
C ARG A 82 24.03 -34.85 -8.41
N ALA A 83 23.35 -36.02 -8.34
CA ALA A 83 22.61 -36.56 -9.49
C ALA A 83 21.48 -35.62 -9.96
N ILE A 84 20.86 -34.85 -9.06
CA ILE A 84 19.86 -33.84 -9.43
C ILE A 84 20.54 -32.59 -9.99
N ASP A 85 21.53 -32.04 -9.28
CA ASP A 85 22.14 -30.74 -9.59
C ASP A 85 23.03 -30.84 -10.83
N VAL A 86 24.03 -31.68 -10.81
CA VAL A 86 25.01 -31.85 -11.88
C VAL A 86 24.47 -32.76 -12.99
N GLY A 87 23.94 -33.94 -12.64
CA GLY A 87 23.34 -34.85 -13.61
C GLY A 87 22.10 -34.24 -14.29
N GLY A 88 21.30 -33.43 -13.59
CA GLY A 88 20.19 -32.70 -14.20
C GLY A 88 20.66 -31.66 -15.20
N THR A 89 21.79 -30.96 -14.93
CA THR A 89 22.41 -30.02 -15.87
C THR A 89 22.92 -30.77 -17.11
N GLU A 90 23.56 -31.93 -16.96
CA GLU A 90 23.97 -32.79 -18.07
C GLU A 90 22.78 -33.20 -18.95
N ALA A 91 21.66 -33.62 -18.33
CA ALA A 91 20.46 -34.00 -19.05
C ALA A 91 19.84 -32.82 -19.84
N VAL A 92 19.84 -31.62 -19.28
CA VAL A 92 19.40 -30.40 -19.98
C VAL A 92 20.28 -30.13 -21.21
N LEU A 93 21.59 -30.19 -21.07
CA LEU A 93 22.53 -29.97 -22.19
C LEU A 93 22.34 -31.01 -23.29
N GLN A 94 22.18 -32.32 -22.94
CA GLN A 94 21.89 -33.40 -23.90
C GLN A 94 20.55 -33.16 -24.62
N ALA A 95 19.52 -32.74 -23.90
CA ALA A 95 18.21 -32.47 -24.49
C ALA A 95 18.27 -31.26 -25.45
N MET A 96 18.99 -30.18 -25.10
CA MET A 96 19.23 -29.01 -25.94
C MET A 96 19.97 -29.38 -27.24
N GLU A 97 21.00 -30.19 -27.13
CA GLU A 97 21.77 -30.71 -28.29
C GLU A 97 20.87 -31.49 -29.24
N ARG A 98 20.07 -32.45 -28.71
CA ARG A 98 19.15 -33.27 -29.50
C ARG A 98 18.02 -32.44 -30.14
N ALA A 99 17.58 -31.36 -29.48
CA ALA A 99 16.53 -30.49 -29.97
C ALA A 99 17.03 -29.32 -30.84
N GLY A 100 18.36 -29.15 -30.96
CA GLY A 100 18.98 -28.04 -31.69
C GLY A 100 18.80 -26.68 -31.02
N VAL A 101 18.57 -26.62 -29.73
CA VAL A 101 18.41 -25.37 -28.95
C VAL A 101 19.80 -24.91 -28.47
N SER A 102 20.23 -23.75 -28.89
CA SER A 102 21.59 -23.25 -28.62
C SER A 102 21.68 -22.20 -27.49
N ARG A 103 20.58 -21.54 -27.11
CA ARG A 103 20.57 -20.47 -26.08
C ARG A 103 20.24 -21.02 -24.70
N LEU A 104 21.17 -20.78 -23.74
CA LEU A 104 21.00 -21.16 -22.32
C LEU A 104 21.24 -19.96 -21.41
N VAL A 105 20.30 -19.68 -20.50
CA VAL A 105 20.49 -18.78 -19.36
C VAL A 105 20.41 -19.61 -18.08
N SER A 106 21.54 -19.79 -17.39
CA SER A 106 21.63 -20.69 -16.24
C SER A 106 21.83 -19.97 -14.95
N ALA A 107 21.02 -20.29 -13.93
CA ALA A 107 21.16 -19.77 -12.57
C ALA A 107 22.39 -20.43 -11.88
N SER A 108 23.48 -19.69 -11.80
CA SER A 108 24.63 -20.03 -10.95
C SER A 108 24.56 -19.25 -9.62
N SER A 109 25.67 -19.13 -8.92
CA SER A 109 25.77 -18.45 -7.64
C SER A 109 27.18 -17.92 -7.39
N VAL A 110 27.30 -16.80 -6.70
CA VAL A 110 28.59 -16.31 -6.16
C VAL A 110 29.28 -17.34 -5.25
N MET A 111 28.52 -18.28 -4.71
CA MET A 111 29.06 -19.37 -3.89
C MET A 111 30.00 -20.31 -4.68
N ALA A 112 29.93 -20.32 -6.00
CA ALA A 112 30.89 -21.06 -6.83
C ALA A 112 32.33 -20.61 -6.66
N TYR A 113 32.57 -19.32 -6.32
CA TYR A 113 33.91 -18.83 -5.97
C TYR A 113 34.48 -19.44 -4.69
N GLY A 114 33.60 -19.92 -3.79
CA GLY A 114 33.96 -20.40 -2.45
C GLY A 114 34.09 -19.28 -1.41
N ALA A 115 33.65 -19.55 -0.21
CA ALA A 115 33.66 -18.61 0.93
C ALA A 115 35.01 -18.66 1.67
N ARG A 116 36.06 -18.13 1.06
CA ARG A 116 37.44 -18.23 1.56
C ARG A 116 37.93 -16.94 2.21
N ALA A 117 38.74 -17.09 3.27
CA ALA A 117 39.30 -15.96 3.99
C ALA A 117 40.29 -15.14 3.13
N ASP A 118 40.95 -15.79 2.18
CA ASP A 118 41.91 -15.22 1.25
C ASP A 118 41.32 -14.69 -0.06
N ASN A 119 39.95 -14.64 -0.17
CA ASN A 119 39.30 -13.96 -1.28
C ASN A 119 39.61 -12.46 -1.29
N PRO A 120 39.74 -11.81 -2.46
CA PRO A 120 39.83 -10.35 -2.54
C PRO A 120 38.60 -9.69 -1.89
N PRO A 121 38.65 -8.38 -1.62
CA PRO A 121 37.52 -7.64 -1.10
C PRO A 121 36.25 -7.81 -1.95
N GLU A 122 36.40 -7.84 -3.27
CA GLU A 122 35.39 -8.06 -4.27
C GLU A 122 35.90 -8.99 -5.35
N LEU A 123 35.11 -9.98 -5.73
CA LEU A 123 35.44 -11.00 -6.73
C LEU A 123 34.91 -10.61 -8.10
N ARG A 124 35.69 -10.81 -9.13
CA ARG A 124 35.34 -10.58 -10.53
C ARG A 124 35.04 -11.87 -11.26
N GLU A 125 34.36 -11.79 -12.39
CA GLU A 125 33.99 -12.97 -13.20
C GLU A 125 35.16 -13.81 -13.66
N GLY A 126 36.31 -13.21 -13.85
CA GLY A 126 37.56 -13.90 -14.22
C GLY A 126 38.31 -14.58 -13.08
N ASP A 127 37.87 -14.37 -11.82
CA ASP A 127 38.53 -14.99 -10.67
C ASP A 127 38.25 -16.49 -10.62
N GLN A 128 39.26 -17.25 -10.16
CA GLN A 128 39.21 -18.70 -10.10
C GLN A 128 38.14 -19.19 -9.14
N LEU A 129 37.34 -20.16 -9.58
CA LEU A 129 36.41 -20.87 -8.72
C LEU A 129 37.15 -21.81 -7.77
N ARG A 130 37.00 -21.63 -6.47
CA ARG A 130 37.69 -22.40 -5.42
C ARG A 130 36.66 -22.87 -4.36
N PRO A 131 35.65 -23.69 -4.76
CA PRO A 131 34.58 -24.11 -3.86
C PRO A 131 35.15 -24.88 -2.66
N SER A 132 34.50 -24.75 -1.50
CA SER A 132 34.85 -25.54 -0.32
C SER A 132 34.34 -26.97 -0.47
N PRO A 133 35.17 -28.02 -0.32
CA PRO A 133 34.71 -29.42 -0.36
C PRO A 133 33.64 -29.76 0.69
N LYS A 134 33.58 -28.99 1.77
CA LYS A 134 32.57 -29.16 2.83
C LYS A 134 31.19 -28.58 2.46
N HIS A 135 31.13 -27.72 1.46
CA HIS A 135 29.88 -27.03 1.04
C HIS A 135 29.45 -27.55 -0.33
N LEU A 136 28.67 -28.63 -0.37
CA LEU A 136 28.26 -29.33 -1.58
C LEU A 136 27.63 -28.43 -2.62
N TYR A 137 26.80 -27.47 -2.19
CA TYR A 137 26.19 -26.49 -3.09
C TYR A 137 27.23 -25.73 -3.92
N SER A 138 28.31 -25.25 -3.29
CA SER A 138 29.39 -24.51 -3.97
C SER A 138 30.13 -25.43 -4.98
N VAL A 139 30.37 -26.69 -4.59
CA VAL A 139 31.04 -27.68 -5.44
C VAL A 139 30.18 -27.99 -6.67
N HIS A 140 28.90 -28.29 -6.48
CA HIS A 140 28.01 -28.60 -7.60
C HIS A 140 27.80 -27.42 -8.54
N LYS A 141 27.73 -26.17 -8.02
CA LYS A 141 27.65 -24.96 -8.88
C LYS A 141 28.88 -24.80 -9.75
N ALA A 142 30.06 -25.01 -9.19
CA ALA A 142 31.33 -24.94 -9.97
C ALA A 142 31.41 -26.09 -11.00
N GLU A 143 31.01 -27.32 -10.66
CA GLU A 143 30.95 -28.45 -11.60
C GLU A 143 29.95 -28.18 -12.75
N ALA A 144 28.76 -27.69 -12.46
CA ALA A 144 27.76 -27.36 -13.48
C ALA A 144 28.26 -26.24 -14.42
N GLU A 145 28.88 -25.19 -13.89
CA GLU A 145 29.49 -24.16 -14.76
C GLU A 145 30.60 -24.73 -15.66
N ALA A 146 31.42 -25.65 -15.17
CA ALA A 146 32.45 -26.30 -15.99
C ALA A 146 31.82 -27.13 -17.11
N LEU A 147 30.77 -27.90 -16.84
CA LEU A 147 30.00 -28.65 -17.84
C LEU A 147 29.40 -27.76 -18.91
N ILE A 148 28.70 -26.71 -18.50
CA ILE A 148 28.05 -25.75 -19.42
C ILE A 148 29.14 -25.07 -20.28
N SER A 149 30.26 -24.65 -19.67
CA SER A 149 31.35 -23.98 -20.39
C SER A 149 32.07 -24.88 -21.38
N ALA A 150 32.08 -26.20 -21.16
CA ALA A 150 32.63 -27.19 -22.06
C ALA A 150 31.67 -27.58 -23.21
N SER A 151 30.40 -27.20 -23.15
CA SER A 151 29.38 -27.50 -24.16
C SER A 151 29.43 -26.49 -25.31
N SER A 152 28.68 -26.80 -26.40
CA SER A 152 28.56 -25.93 -27.57
C SER A 152 27.46 -24.86 -27.43
N VAL A 153 26.74 -24.81 -26.30
CA VAL A 153 25.62 -23.87 -26.12
C VAL A 153 26.11 -22.44 -25.90
N ASN A 154 25.38 -21.46 -26.41
CA ASN A 154 25.56 -20.06 -26.07
C ASN A 154 24.95 -19.79 -24.68
N ALA A 155 25.78 -19.90 -23.65
CA ALA A 155 25.35 -19.85 -22.26
C ALA A 155 25.69 -18.51 -21.59
N LEU A 156 24.73 -17.97 -20.84
CA LEU A 156 24.92 -16.96 -19.81
C LEU A 156 24.88 -17.63 -18.43
N LEU A 157 25.92 -17.49 -17.64
CA LEU A 157 26.04 -18.04 -16.29
C LEU A 157 25.79 -16.94 -15.25
N VAL A 158 24.59 -16.91 -14.69
CA VAL A 158 24.12 -15.87 -13.76
C VAL A 158 24.59 -16.19 -12.34
N ARG A 159 25.75 -15.65 -11.92
CA ARG A 159 26.27 -15.79 -10.55
C ARG A 159 25.55 -14.82 -9.62
N ALA A 160 24.31 -15.20 -9.24
CA ALA A 160 23.53 -14.39 -8.32
C ALA A 160 24.07 -14.49 -6.89
N THR A 161 24.03 -13.35 -6.17
CA THR A 161 24.28 -13.27 -4.72
C THR A 161 23.04 -13.74 -3.93
N ASN A 162 23.01 -13.52 -2.59
CA ASN A 162 21.81 -13.85 -1.80
C ASN A 162 20.59 -13.10 -2.31
N ILE A 163 19.55 -13.83 -2.65
CA ILE A 163 18.29 -13.28 -3.09
C ILE A 163 17.49 -12.88 -1.84
N MET A 164 17.20 -11.59 -1.70
CA MET A 164 16.49 -11.06 -0.54
C MET A 164 15.44 -10.03 -0.92
N GLY A 165 14.20 -10.25 -0.47
CA GLY A 165 13.02 -9.42 -0.68
C GLY A 165 11.78 -10.10 -0.11
N ARG A 166 10.61 -9.58 -0.40
CA ARG A 166 9.32 -10.05 0.16
C ARG A 166 8.97 -11.50 -0.16
N THR A 167 9.40 -12.00 -1.30
CA THR A 167 9.12 -13.37 -1.76
C THR A 167 10.20 -14.38 -1.35
N THR A 168 11.22 -13.94 -0.63
CA THR A 168 12.34 -14.81 -0.23
C THR A 168 11.88 -15.96 0.63
N THR A 169 12.28 -17.16 0.24
CA THR A 169 12.04 -18.43 0.95
C THR A 169 13.36 -19.17 1.19
N GLY A 170 13.28 -20.41 1.60
CA GLY A 170 14.44 -21.30 1.72
C GLY A 170 15.51 -20.83 2.70
N VAL A 171 16.75 -21.13 2.38
CA VAL A 171 17.93 -20.95 3.25
C VAL A 171 18.15 -19.49 3.65
N THR A 172 17.95 -18.54 2.76
CA THR A 172 18.09 -17.10 3.08
C THR A 172 17.06 -16.68 4.12
N ARG A 173 15.78 -17.06 3.97
CA ARG A 173 14.76 -16.80 4.97
C ARG A 173 15.09 -17.47 6.31
N GLU A 174 15.49 -18.73 6.29
CA GLU A 174 15.86 -19.47 7.51
C GLU A 174 17.03 -18.82 8.25
N GLY A 175 18.00 -18.25 7.52
CA GLY A 175 19.16 -17.55 8.11
C GLY A 175 18.82 -16.18 8.70
N PHE A 176 17.98 -15.39 8.02
CA PHE A 176 17.70 -14.00 8.38
C PHE A 176 16.36 -13.78 9.09
N ALA A 177 15.42 -14.72 9.02
CA ALA A 177 14.15 -14.64 9.76
C ALA A 177 14.20 -15.23 11.18
N THR A 178 15.37 -15.66 11.66
CA THR A 178 15.61 -16.14 13.05
C THR A 178 15.34 -15.05 14.09
N PRO A 179 15.10 -15.41 15.38
CA PRO A 179 14.92 -14.43 16.46
C PRO A 179 16.15 -13.54 16.71
N VAL A 180 17.33 -14.07 16.44
CA VAL A 180 18.64 -13.41 16.62
C VAL A 180 19.46 -13.57 15.35
N ILE A 181 20.12 -12.53 14.91
CA ILE A 181 21.04 -12.59 13.78
C ILE A 181 22.42 -12.98 14.28
N LEU A 182 22.97 -14.02 13.68
CA LEU A 182 24.24 -14.60 14.07
C LEU A 182 25.35 -14.09 13.15
N GLY A 183 26.41 -13.55 13.75
CA GLY A 183 27.69 -13.31 13.11
C GLY A 183 28.74 -14.33 13.60
N MET A 184 29.85 -14.40 12.90
CA MET A 184 30.97 -15.31 13.24
C MET A 184 32.18 -14.51 13.73
N LYS A 185 32.74 -14.86 14.86
CA LYS A 185 33.99 -14.24 15.37
C LYS A 185 35.12 -14.45 14.37
N GLY A 186 35.82 -13.35 14.02
CA GLY A 186 36.91 -13.39 13.05
C GLY A 186 36.47 -13.48 11.58
N GLY A 187 35.17 -13.51 11.29
CA GLY A 187 34.63 -13.47 9.94
C GLY A 187 34.45 -12.03 9.42
N ARG A 188 34.32 -11.89 8.12
CA ARG A 188 34.04 -10.60 7.46
C ARG A 188 32.67 -10.06 7.85
N ASN A 189 31.71 -10.94 8.14
CA ASN A 189 30.34 -10.62 8.56
C ASN A 189 29.66 -9.54 7.69
N ARG A 190 29.83 -9.62 6.37
CA ARG A 190 29.21 -8.75 5.36
C ARG A 190 28.47 -9.60 4.35
N PHE A 191 27.34 -9.09 3.88
CA PHE A 191 26.51 -9.75 2.88
C PHE A 191 26.11 -8.78 1.79
N GLN A 192 25.98 -9.32 0.61
CA GLN A 192 25.51 -8.64 -0.59
C GLN A 192 24.22 -9.32 -1.04
N PHE A 193 23.30 -8.56 -1.60
CA PHE A 193 21.98 -9.04 -1.97
C PHE A 193 21.61 -8.64 -3.40
N ILE A 194 20.65 -9.36 -3.95
CA ILE A 194 19.89 -8.98 -5.13
C ILE A 194 18.41 -9.16 -4.84
N HIS A 195 17.59 -8.20 -5.27
CA HIS A 195 16.14 -8.31 -5.11
C HIS A 195 15.54 -9.32 -6.09
N PRO A 196 14.53 -10.13 -5.72
CA PRO A 196 13.87 -11.08 -6.63
C PRO A 196 13.34 -10.43 -7.92
N GLU A 197 12.82 -9.20 -7.83
CA GLU A 197 12.34 -8.44 -9.00
C GLU A 197 13.47 -8.06 -9.95
N ASP A 198 14.62 -7.60 -9.42
CA ASP A 198 15.79 -7.29 -10.26
C ASP A 198 16.34 -8.54 -10.93
N LEU A 199 16.41 -9.64 -10.18
CA LEU A 199 16.87 -10.90 -10.75
C LEU A 199 15.92 -11.40 -11.84
N SER A 200 14.60 -11.30 -11.63
CA SER A 200 13.59 -11.68 -12.63
C SER A 200 13.71 -10.83 -13.89
N ARG A 201 13.88 -9.51 -13.73
CA ARG A 201 14.11 -8.56 -14.83
C ARG A 201 15.40 -8.92 -15.58
N PHE A 202 16.47 -9.22 -14.88
CA PHE A 202 17.74 -9.61 -15.51
C PHE A 202 17.62 -10.87 -16.36
N PHE A 203 16.91 -11.90 -15.86
CA PHE A 203 16.69 -13.13 -16.65
C PHE A 203 15.85 -12.85 -17.91
N ALA A 204 14.86 -11.97 -17.83
CA ALA A 204 14.04 -11.60 -18.97
C ALA A 204 14.84 -10.75 -19.99
N ASP A 205 15.65 -9.77 -19.53
CA ASP A 205 16.58 -9.01 -20.38
C ASP A 205 17.57 -9.95 -21.08
N ALA A 206 18.11 -10.95 -20.38
CA ALA A 206 19.04 -11.92 -20.93
C ALA A 206 18.48 -12.77 -22.08
N LEU A 207 17.15 -12.99 -22.12
CA LEU A 207 16.50 -13.67 -23.23
C LEU A 207 16.42 -12.78 -24.46
N GLU A 208 16.23 -11.47 -24.28
CA GLU A 208 16.11 -10.48 -25.37
C GLU A 208 17.48 -10.02 -25.88
N GLN A 209 18.56 -10.32 -25.16
CA GLN A 209 19.95 -9.94 -25.47
C GLN A 209 20.82 -11.19 -25.79
N PRO A 210 20.72 -11.75 -26.98
CA PRO A 210 21.44 -12.99 -27.33
C PRO A 210 22.98 -12.83 -27.32
N GLY A 211 23.48 -11.60 -27.36
CA GLY A 211 24.92 -11.29 -27.22
C GLY A 211 25.45 -11.42 -25.80
N TRP A 212 24.60 -11.48 -24.79
CA TRP A 212 25.02 -11.67 -23.39
C TRP A 212 25.43 -13.12 -23.17
N GLN A 213 26.70 -13.35 -22.84
CA GLN A 213 27.25 -14.71 -22.68
C GLN A 213 28.34 -14.76 -21.61
N GLY A 214 28.69 -15.98 -21.19
CA GLY A 214 29.71 -16.23 -20.17
C GLY A 214 29.22 -15.92 -18.75
N PRO A 215 30.12 -15.89 -17.76
CA PRO A 215 29.76 -15.60 -16.36
C PRO A 215 29.50 -14.11 -16.14
N VAL A 216 28.51 -13.81 -15.31
CA VAL A 216 28.18 -12.47 -14.84
C VAL A 216 27.77 -12.48 -13.37
N ASN A 217 28.33 -11.57 -12.58
CA ASN A 217 27.98 -11.35 -11.19
C ASN A 217 26.74 -10.48 -11.10
N VAL A 218 25.66 -10.99 -10.48
CA VAL A 218 24.39 -10.26 -10.36
C VAL A 218 24.10 -9.96 -8.90
N ALA A 219 24.31 -8.71 -8.53
CA ALA A 219 24.20 -8.19 -7.17
C ALA A 219 23.86 -6.69 -7.16
N ALA A 220 23.28 -6.18 -6.08
CA ALA A 220 23.29 -4.75 -5.80
C ALA A 220 24.71 -4.29 -5.43
N GLU A 221 25.04 -3.04 -5.73
CA GLU A 221 26.34 -2.46 -5.45
C GLU A 221 26.67 -2.43 -3.94
N GLY A 222 27.91 -2.74 -3.59
CA GLY A 222 28.41 -2.76 -2.21
C GLY A 222 27.93 -3.96 -1.39
N ALA A 223 28.07 -3.89 -0.09
CA ALA A 223 27.67 -4.95 0.85
C ALA A 223 27.37 -4.38 2.24
N LEU A 224 26.41 -4.97 2.96
CA LEU A 224 26.02 -4.57 4.31
C LEU A 224 26.72 -5.39 5.40
N PRO A 225 27.18 -4.75 6.49
CA PRO A 225 27.60 -5.45 7.70
C PRO A 225 26.41 -6.19 8.35
N MET A 226 26.64 -7.40 8.86
CA MET A 226 25.60 -8.21 9.51
C MET A 226 24.96 -7.50 10.71
N ARG A 227 25.71 -6.65 11.42
CA ARG A 227 25.19 -5.82 12.51
C ARG A 227 24.14 -4.79 12.02
N GLU A 228 24.39 -4.20 10.86
CA GLU A 228 23.45 -3.26 10.23
C GLU A 228 22.19 -3.99 9.75
N ILE A 229 22.35 -5.16 9.11
CA ILE A 229 21.24 -6.04 8.72
C ILE A 229 20.37 -6.37 9.92
N ALA A 230 20.97 -6.75 11.06
CA ALA A 230 20.24 -7.02 12.30
C ALA A 230 19.45 -5.80 12.78
N GLY A 231 20.04 -4.60 12.67
CA GLY A 231 19.38 -3.33 12.99
C GLY A 231 18.14 -3.08 12.12
N ILE A 232 18.24 -3.24 10.82
CA ILE A 232 17.12 -3.10 9.86
C ILE A 232 16.01 -4.11 10.18
N LEU A 233 16.38 -5.36 10.46
CA LEU A 233 15.44 -6.43 10.83
C LEU A 233 14.84 -6.25 12.24
N GLY A 234 15.32 -5.28 13.03
CA GLY A 234 14.91 -5.05 14.43
C GLY A 234 15.24 -6.23 15.34
N LYS A 235 16.38 -6.90 15.12
CA LYS A 235 16.83 -8.10 15.83
C LYS A 235 18.13 -7.88 16.59
N ARG A 236 18.38 -8.72 17.59
CA ARG A 236 19.68 -8.70 18.29
C ARG A 236 20.75 -9.35 17.41
N TYR A 237 21.93 -8.75 17.40
CA TYR A 237 23.11 -9.31 16.76
C TYR A 237 23.99 -9.99 17.80
N VAL A 238 24.44 -11.23 17.53
CA VAL A 238 25.31 -12.02 18.42
C VAL A 238 26.38 -12.68 17.60
N GLU A 239 27.65 -12.54 18.01
CA GLU A 239 28.78 -13.22 17.39
C GLU A 239 29.07 -14.53 18.11
N LEU A 240 29.14 -15.61 17.34
CA LEU A 240 29.49 -16.95 17.82
C LEU A 240 30.89 -17.34 17.40
N ASP A 241 31.52 -18.18 18.20
CA ASP A 241 32.73 -18.90 17.81
C ASP A 241 32.39 -19.88 16.67
N PRO A 242 33.15 -19.89 15.53
CA PRO A 242 32.83 -20.72 14.38
C PRO A 242 32.73 -22.22 14.67
N ARG A 243 33.62 -22.74 15.53
CA ARG A 243 33.59 -24.17 15.90
C ARG A 243 32.34 -24.53 16.69
N ARG A 244 31.90 -23.65 17.59
CA ARG A 244 30.66 -23.82 18.35
C ARG A 244 29.45 -23.72 17.44
N ALA A 245 29.44 -22.76 16.51
CA ALA A 245 28.38 -22.60 15.52
C ALA A 245 28.25 -23.85 14.64
N GLU A 246 29.35 -24.40 14.14
CA GLU A 246 29.37 -25.64 13.35
C GLU A 246 28.84 -26.83 14.14
N ALA A 247 29.24 -26.98 15.42
CA ALA A 247 28.76 -28.07 16.27
C ALA A 247 27.23 -27.98 16.51
N VAL A 248 26.71 -26.77 16.77
CA VAL A 248 25.26 -26.53 16.95
C VAL A 248 24.52 -26.79 15.64
N LEU A 249 24.99 -26.27 14.50
CA LEU A 249 24.37 -26.52 13.21
C LEU A 249 24.35 -28.01 12.86
N ARG A 250 25.45 -28.71 13.10
CA ARG A 250 25.56 -30.14 12.88
C ARG A 250 24.53 -30.94 13.73
N PHE A 251 24.35 -30.54 14.98
CA PHE A 251 23.34 -31.15 15.85
C PHE A 251 21.91 -30.90 15.32
N LEU A 252 21.60 -29.65 14.93
CA LEU A 252 20.27 -29.28 14.43
C LEU A 252 19.99 -29.91 13.07
N TRP A 253 20.98 -29.95 12.18
CA TRP A 253 20.95 -30.62 10.88
C TRP A 253 20.64 -32.11 11.04
N ASN A 254 21.40 -32.83 11.88
CA ASN A 254 21.20 -34.26 12.10
C ASN A 254 19.83 -34.62 12.68
N ARG A 255 19.15 -33.63 13.31
CA ARG A 255 17.78 -33.79 13.84
C ARG A 255 16.69 -33.35 12.83
N GLY A 256 17.06 -32.87 11.65
CA GLY A 256 16.13 -32.30 10.67
C GLY A 256 15.42 -31.04 11.12
N TRP A 257 15.98 -30.32 12.11
CA TRP A 257 15.38 -29.08 12.65
C TRP A 257 15.82 -27.84 11.87
N PHE A 258 16.89 -27.95 11.13
CA PHE A 258 17.45 -26.88 10.30
C PHE A 258 17.85 -27.42 8.94
N SER A 259 17.58 -26.65 7.88
CA SER A 259 17.91 -27.02 6.50
C SER A 259 19.33 -26.59 6.08
N LEU A 260 20.02 -25.80 6.92
CA LEU A 260 21.39 -25.37 6.70
C LEU A 260 22.36 -26.48 7.08
N ASP A 261 23.18 -26.94 6.12
CA ASP A 261 24.26 -27.89 6.40
C ASP A 261 25.40 -27.24 7.22
N PRO A 262 26.21 -28.04 7.93
CA PRO A 262 27.32 -27.51 8.73
C PRO A 262 28.36 -26.71 7.92
N GLY A 263 28.51 -26.97 6.62
CA GLY A 263 29.41 -26.24 5.71
C GLY A 263 28.98 -24.78 5.48
N ALA A 264 27.71 -24.46 5.75
CA ALA A 264 27.22 -23.09 5.66
C ALA A 264 27.91 -22.11 6.62
N VAL A 265 28.58 -22.58 7.69
CA VAL A 265 29.37 -21.73 8.59
C VAL A 265 30.47 -20.98 7.84
N GLU A 266 31.09 -21.62 6.86
CA GLU A 266 32.14 -20.97 6.04
C GLU A 266 31.54 -19.82 5.21
N ALA A 267 30.30 -20.00 4.69
CA ALA A 267 29.57 -18.96 3.99
C ALA A 267 29.24 -17.75 4.90
N PHE A 268 28.86 -18.01 6.14
CA PHE A 268 28.62 -16.93 7.10
C PHE A 268 29.90 -16.22 7.54
N LEU A 269 31.07 -16.94 7.58
CA LEU A 269 32.36 -16.36 7.90
C LEU A 269 32.86 -15.40 6.82
N ASN A 270 32.86 -15.85 5.56
CA ASN A 270 33.55 -15.17 4.46
C ASN A 270 32.70 -15.17 3.20
N PHE A 271 31.45 -14.69 3.33
CA PHE A 271 30.54 -14.63 2.18
C PHE A 271 31.21 -13.90 0.99
N PRO A 272 31.19 -14.48 -0.22
CA PRO A 272 31.74 -13.87 -1.41
C PRO A 272 31.03 -12.56 -1.74
N ILE A 273 31.75 -11.45 -1.69
CA ILE A 273 31.30 -10.15 -2.19
C ILE A 273 31.84 -10.00 -3.61
N VAL A 274 31.00 -9.56 -4.53
CA VAL A 274 31.36 -9.49 -5.96
C VAL A 274 31.35 -8.06 -6.47
N ASP A 275 32.28 -7.81 -7.40
CA ASP A 275 32.33 -6.63 -8.24
C ASP A 275 31.15 -6.69 -9.26
N THR A 276 30.46 -5.59 -9.46
CA THR A 276 29.30 -5.46 -10.36
C THR A 276 29.60 -4.59 -11.59
N THR A 277 30.86 -4.24 -11.84
CA THR A 277 31.28 -3.37 -12.94
C THR A 277 30.91 -3.96 -14.31
N LYS A 278 31.03 -5.28 -14.48
CA LYS A 278 30.60 -5.96 -15.70
C LYS A 278 29.08 -5.88 -15.89
N LEU A 279 28.31 -6.07 -14.81
CA LEU A 279 26.85 -5.98 -14.84
C LEU A 279 26.36 -4.60 -15.31
N THR A 280 26.94 -3.54 -14.77
CA THR A 280 26.51 -2.16 -15.06
C THR A 280 27.13 -1.59 -16.33
N GLY A 281 28.35 -2.01 -16.70
CA GLY A 281 29.07 -1.47 -17.85
C GLY A 281 28.88 -2.25 -19.14
N GLU A 282 29.03 -3.59 -19.12
CA GLU A 282 28.91 -4.43 -20.32
C GLU A 282 27.46 -4.83 -20.59
N PHE A 283 26.70 -5.11 -19.54
CA PHE A 283 25.30 -5.55 -19.66
C PHE A 283 24.31 -4.37 -19.52
N ASP A 284 24.77 -3.17 -19.18
CA ASP A 284 23.93 -1.98 -18.93
C ASP A 284 22.72 -2.27 -18.00
N PHE A 285 22.94 -3.18 -17.06
CA PHE A 285 21.92 -3.56 -16.11
C PHE A 285 22.17 -2.93 -14.74
N HIS A 286 21.24 -2.09 -14.32
CA HIS A 286 21.28 -1.41 -13.03
C HIS A 286 20.19 -1.97 -12.11
N PRO A 287 20.56 -2.64 -10.98
CA PRO A 287 19.60 -3.04 -9.98
C PRO A 287 18.79 -1.87 -9.46
N ALA A 288 17.48 -2.04 -9.38
CA ALA A 288 16.56 -1.01 -8.86
C ALA A 288 16.58 -0.95 -7.32
N TRP A 289 16.89 -2.08 -6.69
CA TRP A 289 16.91 -2.24 -5.24
C TRP A 289 18.36 -2.31 -4.73
N GLY A 290 18.72 -1.38 -3.82
CA GLY A 290 20.00 -1.47 -3.11
C GLY A 290 19.99 -2.57 -2.04
N ASN A 291 21.15 -2.91 -1.50
CA ASN A 291 21.28 -3.93 -0.44
C ASN A 291 20.38 -3.63 0.77
N ARG A 292 20.28 -2.37 1.20
CA ARG A 292 19.42 -1.94 2.30
C ARG A 292 17.95 -2.15 1.96
N ASP A 293 17.53 -1.78 0.74
CA ASP A 293 16.15 -1.91 0.29
C ASP A 293 15.69 -3.37 0.24
N CYS A 294 16.57 -4.29 -0.21
CA CYS A 294 16.33 -5.73 -0.18
C CYS A 294 16.01 -6.23 1.23
N VAL A 295 16.82 -5.80 2.23
CA VAL A 295 16.64 -6.19 3.63
C VAL A 295 15.39 -5.57 4.23
N GLU A 296 15.08 -4.32 3.90
CA GLU A 296 13.87 -3.63 4.36
C GLU A 296 12.61 -4.29 3.81
N ASP A 297 12.60 -4.66 2.53
CA ASP A 297 11.48 -5.35 1.90
C ASP A 297 11.26 -6.76 2.50
N PHE A 298 12.35 -7.49 2.74
CA PHE A 298 12.30 -8.76 3.48
C PHE A 298 11.78 -8.58 4.90
N ALA A 299 12.20 -7.52 5.59
CA ALA A 299 11.76 -7.22 6.95
C ALA A 299 10.25 -6.99 7.04
N ARG A 300 9.64 -6.38 6.02
CA ARG A 300 8.21 -6.10 5.97
C ARG A 300 7.38 -7.38 6.04
N THR A 301 7.64 -8.34 5.18
CA THR A 301 6.86 -9.59 5.09
C THR A 301 7.16 -10.55 6.24
N ASN A 302 8.35 -10.47 6.84
CA ASN A 302 8.73 -11.32 7.98
C ASN A 302 8.47 -10.66 9.35
N ARG A 303 7.86 -9.48 9.36
CA ARG A 303 7.49 -8.79 10.59
C ARG A 303 6.35 -9.52 11.28
N GLY A 304 6.43 -9.62 12.59
CA GLY A 304 5.40 -10.30 13.39
C GLY A 304 5.59 -11.78 13.52
N HIS A 305 6.57 -12.37 12.87
CA HIS A 305 6.96 -13.76 13.09
C HIS A 305 8.47 -13.99 12.97
N VAL A 306 8.91 -15.10 13.47
CA VAL A 306 10.29 -15.59 13.34
C VAL A 306 10.24 -17.03 12.89
N PHE A 307 11.34 -17.50 12.31
CA PHE A 307 11.51 -18.89 11.94
C PHE A 307 12.51 -19.56 12.89
N LEU A 308 12.14 -20.75 13.37
CA LEU A 308 13.00 -21.68 14.08
C LEU A 308 13.17 -22.89 13.16
N GLY A 309 14.20 -22.84 12.31
CA GLY A 309 14.33 -23.73 11.17
C GLY A 309 13.16 -23.51 10.21
N THR A 310 12.45 -24.58 9.85
CA THR A 310 11.28 -24.52 8.97
C THR A 310 9.99 -24.06 9.67
N ARG A 311 10.00 -24.02 11.02
CA ARG A 311 8.80 -23.71 11.81
C ARG A 311 8.59 -22.20 11.96
N LYS A 312 7.50 -21.70 11.42
CA LYS A 312 7.03 -20.32 11.60
C LYS A 312 6.44 -20.14 13.02
N VAL A 313 6.94 -19.16 13.78
CA VAL A 313 6.48 -18.80 15.12
C VAL A 313 6.02 -17.36 15.12
N GLU A 314 4.75 -17.11 15.46
CA GLU A 314 4.18 -15.76 15.54
C GLU A 314 4.69 -15.04 16.80
N ILE A 315 5.04 -13.74 16.67
CA ILE A 315 5.35 -12.85 17.78
C ILE A 315 4.07 -12.14 18.18
N PRO A 316 3.46 -12.47 19.36
CA PRO A 316 2.10 -12.03 19.69
C PRO A 316 1.88 -10.51 19.74
N TRP A 317 2.92 -9.73 20.06
CA TRP A 317 2.83 -8.27 20.21
C TRP A 317 3.26 -7.49 18.96
N ARG A 318 3.69 -8.15 17.87
CA ARG A 318 4.04 -7.49 16.63
C ARG A 318 2.89 -7.60 15.62
N TRP A 319 2.57 -6.49 14.99
CA TRP A 319 1.63 -6.44 13.89
C TRP A 319 2.26 -7.04 12.64
N GLN A 320 1.52 -7.90 11.98
CA GLN A 320 1.94 -8.51 10.72
C GLN A 320 1.47 -7.64 9.57
N TRP A 321 2.22 -7.64 8.50
CA TRP A 321 1.70 -7.18 7.23
C TRP A 321 0.68 -8.23 6.75
N ALA A 322 -0.56 -7.78 6.53
CA ALA A 322 -1.47 -8.55 5.73
C ALA A 322 -0.94 -8.40 4.28
N SER A 323 -0.27 -9.45 3.78
CA SER A 323 -0.14 -9.57 2.34
C SER A 323 -1.57 -9.73 1.83
N VAL A 324 -2.08 -8.70 1.14
CA VAL A 324 -3.24 -8.89 0.28
C VAL A 324 -2.81 -9.99 -0.68
N PRO A 325 -3.46 -11.17 -0.69
CA PRO A 325 -3.21 -12.12 -1.76
C PRO A 325 -3.40 -11.31 -3.04
N GLY A 326 -2.34 -11.19 -3.85
CA GLY A 326 -2.43 -10.46 -5.10
C GLY A 326 -3.44 -11.12 -6.02
N ARG A 327 -4.73 -10.88 -5.79
CA ARG A 327 -5.57 -10.64 -6.93
C ARG A 327 -5.06 -9.28 -7.43
N PRO A 328 -4.46 -9.23 -8.62
CA PRO A 328 -4.60 -8.02 -9.39
C PRO A 328 -6.09 -7.73 -9.25
N CYS A 329 -6.48 -6.57 -8.72
CA CYS A 329 -7.81 -6.07 -8.91
C CYS A 329 -8.14 -6.46 -10.35
N ASP A 330 -9.22 -7.20 -10.59
CA ASP A 330 -9.56 -7.76 -11.92
C ASP A 330 -9.90 -6.63 -12.91
N MET A 331 -9.36 -5.47 -12.62
CA MET A 331 -9.35 -4.23 -13.38
C MET A 331 -8.53 -4.32 -14.69
N SER A 332 -7.86 -5.46 -14.96
CA SER A 332 -7.13 -5.67 -16.21
C SER A 332 -7.99 -6.25 -17.34
N ARG A 333 -9.26 -6.55 -17.08
CA ARG A 333 -10.17 -7.05 -18.10
C ARG A 333 -11.03 -5.92 -18.68
N VAL A 334 -10.42 -4.98 -19.33
CA VAL A 334 -11.15 -4.19 -20.33
C VAL A 334 -11.22 -5.05 -21.60
N PRO A 335 -12.40 -5.53 -22.00
CA PRO A 335 -12.55 -5.94 -23.38
C PRO A 335 -12.29 -4.66 -24.20
N ALA A 336 -11.22 -4.65 -24.96
CA ALA A 336 -10.83 -3.53 -25.81
C ALA A 336 -11.90 -3.15 -26.89
N ALA A 337 -13.10 -3.74 -26.83
CA ALA A 337 -14.07 -3.78 -27.92
C ALA A 337 -15.47 -3.23 -27.60
N GLU A 338 -15.79 -2.85 -26.34
CA GLU A 338 -17.14 -2.28 -26.10
C GLU A 338 -17.12 -0.76 -26.17
N PRO A 339 -18.04 -0.14 -26.93
CA PRO A 339 -18.08 1.33 -27.09
C PRO A 339 -18.43 2.09 -25.82
N GLU A 340 -18.96 1.43 -24.81
CA GLU A 340 -19.33 2.02 -23.53
C GLU A 340 -18.58 1.31 -22.39
N LEU A 341 -17.69 2.01 -21.68
CA LEU A 341 -16.99 1.52 -20.50
C LEU A 341 -17.86 1.52 -19.24
N LEU A 342 -19.14 1.29 -19.38
CA LEU A 342 -20.11 1.27 -18.28
C LEU A 342 -19.76 0.09 -17.35
N GLY A 343 -19.44 0.42 -16.08
CA GLY A 343 -19.13 -0.60 -15.09
C GLY A 343 -17.78 -1.32 -15.30
N GLU A 344 -16.84 -0.74 -16.03
CA GLU A 344 -15.51 -1.34 -16.26
C GLU A 344 -14.86 -1.84 -14.97
N PHE A 345 -15.03 -1.07 -13.89
CA PHE A 345 -14.43 -1.36 -12.58
C PHE A 345 -15.43 -1.84 -11.54
N ASP A 346 -16.66 -2.08 -11.93
CA ASP A 346 -17.70 -2.52 -11.00
C ASP A 346 -17.42 -3.93 -10.50
N THR A 347 -17.55 -4.10 -9.19
CA THR A 347 -17.36 -5.39 -8.54
C THR A 347 -18.51 -6.32 -8.87
N THR A 348 -18.20 -7.56 -9.26
CA THR A 348 -19.21 -8.61 -9.38
C THR A 348 -19.75 -8.96 -8.00
N VAL A 349 -21.05 -8.79 -7.80
CA VAL A 349 -21.71 -9.02 -6.53
C VAL A 349 -21.89 -10.52 -6.27
N ASP A 350 -21.34 -11.02 -5.16
CA ASP A 350 -21.69 -12.36 -4.66
C ASP A 350 -23.08 -12.28 -3.99
N PRO A 351 -24.04 -13.11 -4.40
CA PRO A 351 -25.39 -13.11 -3.81
C PRO A 351 -25.41 -13.30 -2.29
N ASN A 352 -24.43 -13.98 -1.72
CA ASN A 352 -24.31 -14.16 -0.27
C ASN A 352 -23.83 -12.90 0.45
N TRP A 353 -23.12 -11.99 -0.25
CA TRP A 353 -22.51 -10.79 0.30
C TRP A 353 -22.97 -9.54 -0.47
N SER A 354 -24.26 -9.39 -0.68
CA SER A 354 -24.83 -8.51 -1.68
C SER A 354 -25.20 -7.10 -1.19
N LEU A 355 -24.98 -6.78 0.08
CA LEU A 355 -25.38 -5.51 0.67
C LEU A 355 -24.18 -4.55 0.78
N PHE A 356 -24.32 -3.35 0.22
CA PHE A 356 -23.26 -2.35 0.14
C PHE A 356 -23.69 -0.97 0.63
N THR A 357 -22.73 -0.20 1.19
CA THR A 357 -22.92 1.18 1.61
C THR A 357 -21.73 2.06 1.26
N ALA A 358 -21.98 3.29 0.83
CA ALA A 358 -21.00 4.35 0.67
C ALA A 358 -20.97 5.33 1.86
N ALA A 359 -21.79 5.15 2.89
CA ALA A 359 -22.01 6.14 3.95
C ALA A 359 -20.72 6.64 4.63
N ASN A 360 -19.79 5.73 4.93
CA ASN A 360 -18.49 6.10 5.53
C ASN A 360 -17.34 6.11 4.54
N THR A 361 -17.42 5.31 3.49
CA THR A 361 -16.33 5.21 2.50
C THR A 361 -16.27 6.46 1.63
N SER A 362 -17.39 7.11 1.34
CA SER A 362 -17.43 8.35 0.55
C SER A 362 -16.71 9.54 1.19
N GLU A 363 -16.54 9.54 2.51
CA GLU A 363 -15.73 10.58 3.20
C GLU A 363 -14.23 10.33 3.06
N ALA A 364 -13.82 9.06 3.15
CA ALA A 364 -12.42 8.66 3.06
C ALA A 364 -11.95 8.57 1.59
N PHE A 365 -12.84 8.13 0.70
CA PHE A 365 -12.60 7.88 -0.72
C PHE A 365 -13.73 8.48 -1.55
N PRO A 366 -13.80 9.82 -1.67
CA PRO A 366 -14.86 10.49 -2.40
C PRO A 366 -14.79 10.19 -3.89
N GLY A 367 -15.81 9.48 -4.39
CA GLY A 367 -15.93 9.13 -5.82
C GLY A 367 -16.55 10.25 -6.68
N PRO A 368 -16.59 10.05 -8.01
CA PRO A 368 -15.92 8.96 -8.74
C PRO A 368 -14.42 9.12 -8.79
N MET A 369 -13.70 8.05 -8.43
CA MET A 369 -12.23 8.04 -8.38
C MET A 369 -11.62 7.70 -9.74
N THR A 370 -10.39 8.17 -9.98
CA THR A 370 -9.58 7.68 -11.10
C THR A 370 -9.18 6.22 -10.88
N PRO A 371 -8.93 5.43 -11.94
CA PRO A 371 -8.59 4.02 -11.83
C PRO A 371 -7.43 3.72 -10.89
N LEU A 372 -6.35 4.50 -10.95
CA LEU A 372 -5.18 4.30 -10.08
C LEU A 372 -5.51 4.56 -8.61
N SER A 373 -6.32 5.58 -8.34
CA SER A 373 -6.79 5.91 -6.99
C SER A 373 -7.75 4.86 -6.44
N LEU A 374 -8.65 4.37 -7.30
CA LEU A 374 -9.63 3.34 -6.96
C LEU A 374 -8.95 2.02 -6.60
N GLU A 375 -7.96 1.59 -7.39
CA GLU A 375 -7.14 0.41 -7.12
C GLU A 375 -6.46 0.50 -5.75
N LEU A 376 -5.82 1.64 -5.45
CA LEU A 376 -5.14 1.89 -4.17
C LEU A 376 -6.13 1.84 -2.98
N ALA A 377 -7.33 2.41 -3.14
CA ALA A 377 -8.36 2.41 -2.12
C ALA A 377 -8.89 1.00 -1.83
N LEU A 378 -9.20 0.22 -2.87
CA LEU A 378 -9.67 -1.16 -2.74
C LEU A 378 -8.63 -2.07 -2.09
N ASP A 379 -7.36 -1.99 -2.52
CA ASP A 379 -6.26 -2.76 -1.94
C ASP A 379 -6.06 -2.43 -0.45
N SER A 380 -6.20 -1.15 -0.08
CA SER A 380 -6.08 -0.68 1.30
C SER A 380 -7.16 -1.26 2.21
N LEU A 381 -8.40 -1.29 1.76
CA LEU A 381 -9.52 -1.79 2.57
C LEU A 381 -9.57 -3.33 2.59
N ARG A 382 -9.17 -4.00 1.52
CA ARG A 382 -8.98 -5.46 1.51
C ARG A 382 -7.88 -5.89 2.49
N ALA A 383 -6.76 -5.15 2.54
CA ALA A 383 -5.71 -5.40 3.51
C ALA A 383 -6.21 -5.24 4.96
N ALA A 384 -7.05 -4.24 5.23
CA ALA A 384 -7.66 -4.05 6.54
C ALA A 384 -8.56 -5.23 6.93
N GLY A 385 -9.36 -5.73 5.99
CA GLY A 385 -10.20 -6.93 6.17
C GLY A 385 -9.36 -8.18 6.46
N ALA A 386 -8.33 -8.44 5.66
CA ALA A 386 -7.42 -9.57 5.83
C ALA A 386 -6.70 -9.52 7.19
N GLN A 387 -6.24 -8.35 7.61
CA GLN A 387 -5.61 -8.16 8.91
C GLN A 387 -6.59 -8.36 10.07
N THR A 388 -7.85 -7.93 9.92
CA THR A 388 -8.92 -8.19 10.88
C THR A 388 -9.16 -9.69 11.04
N ALA A 389 -9.24 -10.41 9.92
CA ALA A 389 -9.39 -11.88 9.93
C ALA A 389 -8.23 -12.58 10.64
N ASP A 390 -7.00 -12.10 10.44
CA ASP A 390 -5.80 -12.65 11.10
C ASP A 390 -5.76 -12.34 12.60
N VAL A 391 -6.09 -11.12 13.01
CA VAL A 391 -6.14 -10.72 14.45
C VAL A 391 -7.18 -11.54 15.20
N LEU A 392 -8.36 -11.72 14.61
CA LEU A 392 -9.46 -12.49 15.19
C LEU A 392 -9.29 -14.00 14.99
N GLY A 393 -8.44 -14.39 14.06
CA GLY A 393 -8.15 -15.78 13.69
C GLY A 393 -9.34 -16.50 13.09
N LEU A 394 -10.00 -15.83 12.20
CA LEU A 394 -11.09 -16.36 11.42
C LEU A 394 -10.59 -17.39 10.39
N ASP A 395 -11.47 -18.27 9.97
CA ASP A 395 -11.30 -19.23 8.89
C ASP A 395 -12.62 -19.37 8.10
N GLY A 396 -12.62 -20.23 7.10
CA GLY A 396 -13.79 -20.50 6.25
C GLY A 396 -14.26 -19.28 5.44
N ASP A 397 -15.57 -19.24 5.17
CA ASP A 397 -16.18 -18.28 4.26
C ASP A 397 -16.09 -16.82 4.76
N LEU A 398 -16.26 -16.61 6.07
CA LEU A 398 -16.12 -15.25 6.65
C LEU A 398 -14.69 -14.72 6.50
N ARG A 399 -13.66 -15.55 6.68
CA ARG A 399 -12.28 -15.14 6.39
C ARG A 399 -12.10 -14.75 4.92
N ARG A 400 -12.62 -15.61 4.02
CA ARG A 400 -12.53 -15.35 2.58
C ARG A 400 -13.24 -14.05 2.22
N ALA A 401 -14.46 -13.83 2.70
CA ALA A 401 -15.21 -12.60 2.47
C ALA A 401 -14.49 -11.35 3.00
N LEU A 402 -13.89 -11.40 4.20
CA LEU A 402 -13.08 -10.31 4.75
C LEU A 402 -11.79 -10.04 3.96
N CYS A 403 -11.22 -11.04 3.30
CA CYS A 403 -10.01 -10.87 2.50
C CYS A 403 -10.30 -10.40 1.07
N GLU A 404 -11.38 -10.88 0.47
CA GLU A 404 -11.68 -10.71 -0.95
C GLU A 404 -12.75 -9.64 -1.19
N ASP A 405 -13.81 -9.61 -0.39
CA ASP A 405 -15.02 -8.82 -0.61
C ASP A 405 -15.43 -7.87 0.55
N PRO A 406 -14.49 -7.32 1.35
CA PRO A 406 -14.87 -6.38 2.42
C PRO A 406 -15.39 -5.06 1.84
N VAL A 407 -15.05 -4.79 0.58
CA VAL A 407 -15.42 -3.60 -0.18
C VAL A 407 -15.66 -3.95 -1.64
N GLY A 408 -16.47 -3.16 -2.33
CA GLY A 408 -16.66 -3.19 -3.77
C GLY A 408 -16.52 -1.81 -4.40
N ALA A 409 -16.28 -1.78 -5.71
CA ALA A 409 -16.32 -0.60 -6.53
C ALA A 409 -17.62 -0.58 -7.35
N PHE A 410 -18.30 0.55 -7.42
CA PHE A 410 -19.50 0.75 -8.25
C PHE A 410 -19.57 2.20 -8.71
N GLY A 411 -19.65 2.41 -10.00
CA GLY A 411 -19.59 3.76 -10.60
C GLY A 411 -18.35 4.54 -10.16
N HIS A 412 -17.19 3.88 -10.09
CA HIS A 412 -15.92 4.42 -9.60
C HIS A 412 -15.98 4.94 -8.13
N GLY A 413 -17.01 4.59 -7.37
CA GLY A 413 -17.13 4.85 -5.94
C GLY A 413 -16.74 3.61 -5.12
N VAL A 414 -16.25 3.81 -3.90
CA VAL A 414 -15.88 2.73 -2.97
C VAL A 414 -17.01 2.48 -1.99
N TYR A 415 -17.46 1.25 -1.90
CA TYR A 415 -18.57 0.81 -1.05
C TYR A 415 -18.09 -0.25 -0.06
N ALA A 416 -18.40 -0.08 1.22
CA ALA A 416 -18.20 -1.12 2.21
C ALA A 416 -19.26 -2.23 2.06
N ASN A 417 -18.84 -3.48 2.16
CA ASN A 417 -19.74 -4.61 2.14
C ASN A 417 -20.36 -4.84 3.53
N LEU A 418 -21.59 -4.37 3.70
CA LEU A 418 -22.32 -4.48 4.96
C LEU A 418 -22.62 -5.92 5.35
N SER A 419 -22.89 -6.80 4.37
CA SER A 419 -23.13 -8.22 4.67
C SER A 419 -21.95 -8.81 5.41
N VAL A 420 -20.72 -8.48 5.00
CA VAL A 420 -19.47 -8.96 5.64
C VAL A 420 -19.30 -8.35 7.03
N VAL A 421 -19.58 -7.06 7.19
CA VAL A 421 -19.50 -6.37 8.50
C VAL A 421 -20.50 -6.97 9.50
N TYR A 422 -21.72 -7.24 9.05
CA TYR A 422 -22.75 -7.86 9.89
C TYR A 422 -22.45 -9.29 10.26
N ALA A 423 -21.98 -10.06 9.29
CA ALA A 423 -21.53 -11.42 9.50
C ALA A 423 -20.44 -11.48 10.58
N LEU A 424 -19.49 -10.54 10.52
CA LEU A 424 -18.45 -10.40 11.55
C LEU A 424 -19.06 -10.08 12.91
N GLY A 425 -19.98 -9.11 13.00
CA GLY A 425 -20.67 -8.75 14.24
C GLY A 425 -21.47 -9.91 14.81
N ALA A 426 -22.22 -10.65 13.98
CA ALA A 426 -23.02 -11.80 14.39
C ALA A 426 -22.15 -13.01 14.83
N ALA A 427 -20.95 -13.15 14.26
CA ALA A 427 -20.01 -14.20 14.63
C ALA A 427 -19.38 -13.97 16.01
N MET A 428 -19.33 -12.74 16.51
CA MET A 428 -18.75 -12.42 17.81
C MET A 428 -19.63 -12.83 18.98
N PRO A 429 -19.10 -13.41 20.08
CA PRO A 429 -19.87 -13.76 21.27
C PRO A 429 -20.51 -12.53 21.94
N GLY A 430 -21.82 -12.55 22.12
CA GLY A 430 -22.58 -11.42 22.64
C GLY A 430 -22.75 -10.27 21.66
N GLY A 431 -22.27 -10.43 20.44
CA GLY A 431 -22.40 -9.46 19.38
C GLY A 431 -23.83 -9.42 18.84
N GLY A 432 -24.40 -8.24 18.85
CA GLY A 432 -25.64 -7.90 18.14
C GLY A 432 -25.31 -6.88 17.08
N VAL A 433 -26.06 -6.91 16.00
CA VAL A 433 -25.89 -6.05 14.84
C VAL A 433 -26.19 -4.57 15.16
N SER A 434 -26.99 -4.30 16.20
CA SER A 434 -27.65 -3.02 16.46
C SER A 434 -26.75 -1.84 16.84
N ALA A 435 -25.63 -2.07 17.55
CA ALA A 435 -24.77 -0.95 18.00
C ALA A 435 -23.88 -0.35 16.94
N TRP A 436 -23.46 -1.17 15.98
CA TRP A 436 -22.69 -0.73 14.82
C TRP A 436 -23.54 -0.03 13.76
N ASP A 437 -24.83 -0.38 13.76
CA ASP A 437 -25.79 -0.02 12.75
C ASP A 437 -26.09 1.48 12.70
N GLU A 438 -26.61 1.99 13.80
CA GLU A 438 -27.09 3.37 13.90
C GLU A 438 -25.92 4.36 13.80
N MET A 439 -24.73 3.96 14.30
CA MET A 439 -23.56 4.83 14.41
C MET A 439 -22.73 4.91 13.11
N LEU A 440 -22.65 3.81 12.35
CA LEU A 440 -21.81 3.77 11.15
C LEU A 440 -22.59 3.90 9.85
N PHE A 441 -23.84 3.45 9.78
CA PHE A 441 -24.50 3.22 8.51
C PHE A 441 -25.93 3.79 8.39
N GLY A 442 -26.49 4.42 9.46
CA GLY A 442 -27.83 5.00 9.42
C GLY A 442 -28.98 3.99 9.48
N ASP A 443 -30.22 4.46 9.28
CA ASP A 443 -31.47 3.70 9.47
C ASP A 443 -31.69 2.61 8.42
N ARG A 444 -32.26 1.46 8.81
CA ARG A 444 -32.42 0.25 8.01
C ARG A 444 -33.72 -0.47 8.28
N GLU A 445 -34.56 -0.47 7.32
CA GLU A 445 -35.72 -1.35 7.29
C GLU A 445 -35.48 -2.51 6.28
N GLY A 446 -35.68 -3.76 6.72
CA GLY A 446 -35.91 -4.89 5.81
C GLY A 446 -34.69 -5.77 5.44
N LEU A 447 -33.55 -5.70 6.16
CA LEU A 447 -32.34 -6.46 5.79
C LEU A 447 -32.32 -7.91 6.31
N GLN A 448 -32.13 -8.86 5.39
CA GLN A 448 -31.85 -10.26 5.72
C GLN A 448 -30.33 -10.49 5.74
N LEU A 449 -29.80 -10.94 6.87
CA LEU A 449 -28.38 -11.28 7.00
C LEU A 449 -28.11 -12.73 6.57
N PRO A 450 -26.94 -13.00 5.97
CA PRO A 450 -26.55 -14.39 5.70
C PRO A 450 -26.37 -15.15 7.03
N PRO A 451 -26.67 -16.47 7.06
CA PRO A 451 -26.43 -17.29 8.23
C PRO A 451 -24.92 -17.37 8.53
N VAL A 452 -24.51 -17.03 9.76
CA VAL A 452 -23.11 -17.00 10.15
C VAL A 452 -22.82 -17.95 11.29
N GLU A 453 -21.75 -18.72 11.15
CA GLU A 453 -21.26 -19.59 12.19
C GLU A 453 -20.64 -18.78 13.35
N LYS A 454 -21.12 -18.99 14.58
CA LYS A 454 -20.57 -18.29 15.75
C LYS A 454 -19.17 -18.75 16.09
N ILE A 455 -18.28 -17.81 16.39
CA ILE A 455 -16.94 -18.11 16.84
C ILE A 455 -17.02 -18.77 18.22
N GLY A 456 -16.53 -20.01 18.34
CA GLY A 456 -16.56 -20.76 19.58
C GLY A 456 -15.79 -20.04 20.70
N LEU A 457 -16.41 -19.90 21.89
CA LEU A 457 -15.84 -19.24 23.08
C LEU A 457 -14.43 -19.77 23.44
N LEU A 458 -14.22 -21.09 23.30
CA LEU A 458 -12.92 -21.71 23.59
C LEU A 458 -11.82 -21.27 22.61
N ARG A 459 -12.16 -21.08 21.34
CA ARG A 459 -11.27 -20.59 20.29
C ARG A 459 -10.88 -19.14 20.58
N MET A 460 -11.85 -18.32 20.94
CA MET A 460 -11.63 -16.92 21.29
C MET A 460 -10.79 -16.76 22.57
N ALA A 461 -11.09 -17.55 23.61
CA ALA A 461 -10.32 -17.54 24.86
C ALA A 461 -8.83 -17.90 24.65
N ARG A 462 -8.54 -18.87 23.76
CA ARG A 462 -7.16 -19.23 23.40
C ARG A 462 -6.40 -18.10 22.68
N ARG A 463 -7.11 -17.26 21.93
CA ARG A 463 -6.51 -16.15 21.15
C ARG A 463 -6.48 -14.82 21.90
N LEU A 464 -7.35 -14.66 22.90
CA LEU A 464 -7.49 -13.42 23.68
C LEU A 464 -6.14 -12.85 24.18
N PRO A 465 -5.20 -13.65 24.75
CA PRO A 465 -3.91 -13.09 25.18
C PRO A 465 -3.10 -12.48 24.03
N ARG A 466 -3.15 -13.08 22.84
CA ARG A 466 -2.45 -12.57 21.65
C ARG A 466 -3.10 -11.29 21.12
N THR A 467 -4.42 -11.25 21.07
CA THR A 467 -5.19 -10.08 20.67
C THR A 467 -4.91 -8.91 21.61
N LEU A 468 -4.94 -9.14 22.92
CA LEU A 468 -4.62 -8.13 23.92
C LEU A 468 -3.17 -7.63 23.80
N ALA A 469 -2.21 -8.52 23.55
CA ALA A 469 -0.81 -8.15 23.34
C ALA A 469 -0.63 -7.25 22.08
N LYS A 470 -1.33 -7.58 20.98
CA LYS A 470 -1.37 -6.73 19.77
C LYS A 470 -1.98 -5.37 20.05
N LEU A 471 -3.12 -5.32 20.72
CA LEU A 471 -3.79 -4.07 21.09
C LEU A 471 -2.91 -3.18 21.98
N ALA A 472 -2.23 -3.77 22.96
CA ALA A 472 -1.29 -3.04 23.82
C ALA A 472 -0.09 -2.46 23.04
N ALA A 473 0.38 -3.17 22.02
CA ALA A 473 1.49 -2.73 21.17
C ALA A 473 1.07 -1.74 20.06
N PHE A 474 -0.23 -1.64 19.76
CA PHE A 474 -0.75 -0.85 18.63
C PHE A 474 -0.33 0.63 18.64
N PRO A 475 -0.38 1.37 19.78
CA PRO A 475 0.06 2.75 19.81
C PRO A 475 1.54 2.95 19.43
N ALA A 476 2.39 2.01 19.82
CA ALA A 476 3.82 2.05 19.45
C ALA A 476 4.02 1.77 17.97
N GLU A 477 3.22 0.87 17.41
CA GLU A 477 3.22 0.57 15.99
C GLU A 477 2.83 1.78 15.14
N VAL A 478 1.75 2.47 15.50
CA VAL A 478 1.31 3.68 14.77
C VAL A 478 2.37 4.79 14.86
N ARG A 479 3.00 5.01 16.04
CA ARG A 479 4.12 5.97 16.12
C ARG A 479 5.28 5.61 15.21
N ARG A 480 5.58 4.32 15.06
CA ARG A 480 6.63 3.85 14.14
C ARG A 480 6.26 4.15 12.69
N ILE A 481 5.02 3.83 12.26
CA ILE A 481 4.52 4.12 10.91
C ILE A 481 4.61 5.63 10.64
N ALA A 482 4.16 6.47 11.57
CA ALA A 482 4.20 7.91 11.44
C ALA A 482 5.64 8.45 11.31
N ALA A 483 6.58 7.90 12.07
CA ALA A 483 7.99 8.28 11.97
C ALA A 483 8.59 7.88 10.61
N GLN A 484 8.28 6.68 10.12
CA GLN A 484 8.72 6.21 8.81
C GLN A 484 8.14 7.04 7.67
N ALA A 485 6.84 7.37 7.71
CA ALA A 485 6.21 8.21 6.71
C ALA A 485 6.84 9.60 6.61
N ARG A 486 7.22 10.21 7.75
CA ARG A 486 7.96 11.49 7.74
C ARG A 486 9.36 11.34 7.15
N ALA A 487 10.07 10.28 7.48
CA ALA A 487 11.42 10.02 6.97
C ALA A 487 11.43 9.66 5.47
N ALA A 488 10.34 9.13 4.93
CA ALA A 488 10.20 8.72 3.55
C ALA A 488 9.91 9.89 2.59
N GLN A 489 9.58 11.10 3.10
CA GLN A 489 9.25 12.25 2.25
C GLN A 489 10.43 12.62 1.35
N ARG A 490 10.18 12.73 0.05
CA ARG A 490 11.12 13.13 -0.99
C ARG A 490 10.50 14.25 -1.82
N ASP A 491 11.36 15.05 -2.39
CA ASP A 491 10.97 16.10 -3.35
C ASP A 491 10.81 15.50 -4.77
N PRO A 492 10.05 16.11 -5.66
CA PRO A 492 9.84 15.60 -7.00
C PRO A 492 11.14 15.39 -7.80
N HIS A 493 12.17 16.23 -7.60
CA HIS A 493 13.46 16.10 -8.29
C HIS A 493 14.19 14.80 -7.96
N PHE A 494 13.99 14.27 -6.76
CA PHE A 494 14.52 12.96 -6.40
C PHE A 494 13.99 11.87 -7.35
N TYR A 495 12.68 11.86 -7.62
CA TYR A 495 12.07 10.86 -8.49
C TYR A 495 12.46 11.05 -9.95
N ALA A 496 12.64 12.28 -10.41
CA ALA A 496 13.12 12.59 -11.76
C ALA A 496 14.54 12.04 -12.03
N SER A 497 15.38 11.90 -11.01
CA SER A 497 16.74 11.37 -11.12
C SER A 497 16.83 9.84 -11.20
N LEU A 498 15.74 9.12 -10.89
CA LEU A 498 15.72 7.66 -10.86
C LEU A 498 15.58 7.05 -12.25
N THR A 499 16.07 5.82 -12.43
CA THR A 499 15.73 4.99 -13.61
C THR A 499 14.26 4.55 -13.55
N ASP A 500 13.68 4.11 -14.69
CA ASP A 500 12.30 3.58 -14.70
C ASP A 500 12.14 2.41 -13.71
N ALA A 501 13.11 1.49 -13.64
CA ALA A 501 13.07 0.37 -12.71
C ALA A 501 13.07 0.81 -11.23
N GLN A 502 13.92 1.78 -10.88
CA GLN A 502 13.95 2.36 -9.53
C GLN A 502 12.64 3.07 -9.20
N LEU A 503 12.08 3.79 -10.18
CA LEU A 503 10.82 4.51 -10.02
C LEU A 503 9.66 3.54 -9.73
N PHE A 504 9.56 2.42 -10.45
CA PHE A 504 8.58 1.37 -10.16
C PHE A 504 8.82 0.68 -8.82
N ALA A 505 10.09 0.43 -8.43
CA ALA A 505 10.39 -0.11 -7.11
C ALA A 505 9.88 0.81 -5.98
N HIS A 506 10.07 2.13 -6.14
CA HIS A 506 9.51 3.12 -5.23
C HIS A 506 7.97 3.16 -5.27
N LEU A 507 7.35 3.04 -6.46
CA LEU A 507 5.90 3.01 -6.60
C LEU A 507 5.29 1.86 -5.80
N TYR A 508 5.83 0.65 -5.93
CA TYR A 508 5.36 -0.53 -5.18
C TYR A 508 5.59 -0.38 -3.67
N ARG A 509 6.71 0.22 -3.27
CA ARG A 509 6.99 0.50 -1.86
C ARG A 509 5.95 1.45 -1.26
N GLU A 510 5.71 2.59 -1.90
CA GLU A 510 4.76 3.59 -1.42
C GLU A 510 3.31 3.09 -1.45
N HIS A 511 2.96 2.25 -2.44
CA HIS A 511 1.69 1.53 -2.45
C HIS A 511 1.52 0.69 -1.17
N ASP A 512 2.49 -0.17 -0.85
CA ASP A 512 2.41 -1.05 0.32
C ASP A 512 2.34 -0.28 1.64
N GLU A 513 3.12 0.81 1.77
CA GLU A 513 3.08 1.66 2.98
C GLU A 513 1.73 2.37 3.11
N THR A 514 1.13 2.83 2.00
CA THR A 514 -0.22 3.42 1.97
C THR A 514 -1.26 2.39 2.40
N VAL A 515 -1.23 1.21 1.82
CA VAL A 515 -2.14 0.08 2.13
C VAL A 515 -2.05 -0.28 3.62
N TYR A 516 -0.85 -0.39 4.15
CA TYR A 516 -0.64 -0.70 5.57
C TYR A 516 -1.10 0.41 6.51
N GLY A 517 -0.85 1.67 6.14
CA GLY A 517 -1.30 2.83 6.89
C GLY A 517 -2.84 2.90 6.98
N TRP A 518 -3.55 2.65 5.87
CA TRP A 518 -5.01 2.56 5.86
C TRP A 518 -5.54 1.42 6.73
N ALA A 519 -4.91 0.24 6.69
CA ALA A 519 -5.27 -0.86 7.56
C ALA A 519 -5.13 -0.47 9.06
N ALA A 520 -4.05 0.23 9.41
CA ALA A 520 -3.85 0.74 10.77
C ALA A 520 -4.92 1.79 11.16
N ALA A 521 -5.28 2.71 10.26
CA ALA A 521 -6.31 3.71 10.49
C ALA A 521 -7.70 3.07 10.67
N ALA A 522 -8.03 2.06 9.87
CA ALA A 522 -9.28 1.29 9.99
C ALA A 522 -9.37 0.56 11.34
N HIS A 523 -8.29 -0.07 11.79
CA HIS A 523 -8.26 -0.72 13.11
C HIS A 523 -8.40 0.28 14.25
N ALA A 524 -7.75 1.45 14.17
CA ALA A 524 -7.92 2.50 15.15
C ALA A 524 -9.37 2.97 15.24
N SER A 525 -10.05 3.12 14.10
CA SER A 525 -11.48 3.46 14.03
C SER A 525 -12.34 2.38 14.68
N ALA A 526 -12.10 1.12 14.40
CA ALA A 526 -12.82 -0.01 15.01
C ALA A 526 -12.67 -0.06 16.55
N LEU A 527 -11.53 0.37 17.11
CA LEU A 527 -11.29 0.43 18.55
C LEU A 527 -11.98 1.60 19.25
N ILE A 528 -12.30 2.67 18.51
CA ILE A 528 -13.02 3.83 19.05
C ILE A 528 -14.49 3.48 19.31
N VAL A 529 -15.11 2.70 18.44
CA VAL A 529 -16.56 2.40 18.45
C VAL A 529 -17.06 1.90 19.81
N PRO A 530 -16.51 0.82 20.42
CA PRO A 530 -17.02 0.33 21.71
C PRO A 530 -16.80 1.31 22.87
N VAL A 531 -15.77 2.17 22.79
CA VAL A 531 -15.55 3.23 23.78
C VAL A 531 -16.60 4.31 23.67
N MET A 532 -16.95 4.72 22.47
CA MET A 532 -17.99 5.71 22.21
C MET A 532 -19.37 5.20 22.61
N GLU A 533 -19.66 3.93 22.36
CA GLU A 533 -20.91 3.28 22.80
C GLU A 533 -21.05 3.29 24.33
N LEU A 534 -19.96 2.98 25.07
CA LEU A 534 -19.95 3.06 26.53
C LEU A 534 -20.17 4.49 27.03
N ILE A 535 -19.61 5.49 26.34
CA ILE A 535 -19.80 6.90 26.64
C ILE A 535 -21.26 7.31 26.41
N GLN A 536 -21.88 6.90 25.31
CA GLN A 536 -23.29 7.18 24.99
C GLN A 536 -24.23 6.52 25.98
N LYS A 537 -23.99 5.26 26.37
CA LYS A 537 -24.81 4.55 27.36
C LYS A 537 -24.78 5.22 28.75
N GLN A 538 -23.67 5.85 29.13
CA GLN A 538 -23.52 6.52 30.45
C GLN A 538 -23.92 8.00 30.44
N GLY A 539 -23.73 8.69 29.34
CA GLY A 539 -23.94 10.14 29.21
C GLY A 539 -25.23 10.53 28.46
N GLY A 540 -25.95 9.57 27.87
CA GLY A 540 -27.12 9.81 27.05
C GLY A 540 -26.79 10.14 25.57
N LYS A 541 -27.82 10.08 24.69
CA LYS A 541 -27.70 10.44 23.27
C LYS A 541 -27.17 11.90 23.17
N GLY A 542 -26.14 12.10 22.31
CA GLY A 542 -25.51 13.41 22.12
C GLY A 542 -24.43 13.79 23.17
N PHE A 543 -24.20 12.99 24.23
CA PHE A 543 -23.12 13.28 25.19
C PHE A 543 -21.73 13.02 24.60
N ALA A 544 -21.56 11.96 23.83
CA ALA A 544 -20.33 11.67 23.10
C ALA A 544 -19.90 12.84 22.20
N THR A 545 -20.86 13.58 21.68
CA THR A 545 -20.64 14.77 20.84
C THR A 545 -20.12 15.99 21.60
N ARG A 546 -20.30 16.04 22.94
CA ARG A 546 -19.85 17.15 23.80
C ARG A 546 -18.46 16.91 24.42
N ILE A 547 -17.89 15.70 24.27
CA ILE A 547 -16.55 15.41 24.79
C ILE A 547 -15.55 15.93 23.77
N ARG A 548 -14.97 17.09 24.06
CA ARG A 548 -13.92 17.70 23.25
C ARG A 548 -12.63 16.93 23.47
N GLY A 549 -12.05 16.42 22.38
CA GLY A 549 -10.62 16.05 22.34
C GLY A 549 -9.78 17.32 22.36
N GLY A 550 -8.63 17.31 23.00
CA GLY A 550 -7.63 18.37 22.84
C GLY A 550 -7.18 18.39 21.36
N THR A 551 -7.74 19.29 20.59
CA THR A 551 -7.67 19.32 19.11
C THR A 551 -6.42 20.01 18.61
N GLU A 552 -5.76 20.80 19.46
CA GLU A 552 -4.53 21.53 19.12
C GLU A 552 -3.35 20.64 18.66
N GLU A 553 -3.42 19.32 18.93
CA GLU A 553 -2.36 18.35 18.59
C GLU A 553 -2.75 17.36 17.48
N LEU A 554 -3.90 17.52 16.80
CA LEU A 554 -4.29 16.58 15.73
C LEU A 554 -3.63 16.97 14.40
N PRO A 555 -3.00 16.01 13.68
CA PRO A 555 -2.42 16.28 12.35
C PRO A 555 -3.42 16.84 11.34
N SER A 556 -4.69 16.44 11.43
CA SER A 556 -5.77 16.94 10.58
C SER A 556 -6.10 18.42 10.79
N ALA A 557 -5.86 18.94 12.00
CA ALA A 557 -6.00 20.35 12.33
C ALA A 557 -4.76 21.18 11.96
N GLY A 558 -3.63 20.53 11.60
CA GLY A 558 -2.34 21.18 11.41
C GLY A 558 -2.33 22.26 10.34
N ILE A 559 -3.00 22.01 9.19
CA ILE A 559 -3.12 23.01 8.12
C ILE A 559 -3.96 24.21 8.54
N ALA A 560 -5.09 23.98 9.24
CA ALA A 560 -5.93 25.06 9.75
C ALA A 560 -5.21 25.86 10.84
N SER A 561 -4.54 25.18 11.79
CA SER A 561 -3.72 25.83 12.82
C SER A 561 -2.58 26.65 12.21
N GLY A 562 -1.96 26.15 11.15
CA GLY A 562 -0.97 26.88 10.38
C GLY A 562 -1.55 28.13 9.71
N ALA A 563 -2.71 28.00 9.08
CA ALA A 563 -3.43 29.13 8.48
C ALA A 563 -3.79 30.19 9.53
N TYR A 564 -4.21 29.80 10.73
CA TYR A 564 -4.49 30.74 11.84
C TYR A 564 -3.23 31.47 12.31
N ARG A 565 -2.11 30.78 12.49
CA ARG A 565 -0.85 31.44 12.86
C ARG A 565 -0.43 32.46 11.82
N LEU A 566 -0.53 32.12 10.53
CA LEU A 566 -0.24 33.03 9.43
C LEU A 566 -1.19 34.22 9.39
N ALA A 567 -2.50 34.02 9.62
CA ALA A 567 -3.49 35.09 9.69
C ALA A 567 -3.22 36.05 10.88
N GLU A 568 -2.84 35.50 12.04
CA GLU A 568 -2.43 36.31 13.20
C GLU A 568 -1.16 37.14 12.92
N MET A 569 -0.15 36.53 12.28
CA MET A 569 1.05 37.24 11.85
C MET A 569 0.69 38.38 10.89
N ALA A 570 -0.13 38.09 9.88
CA ALA A 570 -0.60 39.09 8.94
C ALA A 570 -1.41 40.20 9.63
N GLY A 571 -2.25 39.89 10.61
CA GLY A 571 -3.02 40.88 11.39
C GLY A 571 -2.16 41.84 12.19
N ARG A 572 -0.94 41.46 12.56
CA ARG A 572 0.04 42.30 13.26
C ARG A 572 0.79 43.26 12.34
N ASN A 573 0.79 43.00 11.03
CA ASN A 573 1.51 43.76 10.02
C ASN A 573 0.53 44.30 8.96
N ARG A 574 0.30 45.63 8.97
CA ARG A 574 -0.63 46.29 8.05
C ARG A 574 -0.26 46.10 6.57
N GLN A 575 1.02 46.04 6.28
CA GLN A 575 1.53 45.88 4.91
C GLN A 575 1.23 44.46 4.40
N THR A 576 1.47 43.43 5.26
CA THR A 576 1.16 42.07 4.97
C THR A 576 -0.35 41.83 4.79
N SER A 577 -1.18 42.41 5.69
CA SER A 577 -2.64 42.35 5.56
C SER A 577 -3.16 42.98 4.27
N ALA A 578 -2.59 44.12 3.87
CA ALA A 578 -2.96 44.81 2.64
C ALA A 578 -2.54 43.98 1.40
N ALA A 579 -1.33 43.46 1.38
CA ALA A 579 -0.86 42.59 0.30
C ALA A 579 -1.75 41.35 0.09
N LEU A 580 -2.12 40.66 1.18
CA LEU A 580 -2.98 39.50 1.14
C LEU A 580 -4.42 39.78 0.68
N ARG A 581 -4.94 41.01 0.98
CA ARG A 581 -6.30 41.39 0.59
C ARG A 581 -6.40 41.93 -0.83
N ASP A 582 -5.40 42.72 -1.24
CA ASP A 582 -5.50 43.57 -2.43
C ASP A 582 -4.80 42.95 -3.67
N LEU A 583 -3.96 41.91 -3.48
CA LEU A 583 -3.22 41.23 -4.55
C LEU A 583 -3.65 39.78 -4.71
N PRO A 584 -3.55 39.21 -5.91
CA PRO A 584 -3.64 37.76 -6.10
C PRO A 584 -2.59 37.03 -5.25
N ALA A 585 -2.92 35.84 -4.73
CA ALA A 585 -2.07 35.12 -3.78
C ALA A 585 -0.61 34.96 -4.22
N SER A 586 -0.36 34.63 -5.48
CA SER A 586 1.00 34.48 -6.03
C SER A 586 1.79 35.81 -6.01
N ALA A 587 1.12 36.92 -6.35
CA ALA A 587 1.72 38.27 -6.32
C ALA A 587 1.96 38.74 -4.87
N ALA A 588 1.04 38.43 -3.95
CA ALA A 588 1.19 38.70 -2.53
C ALA A 588 2.42 37.96 -1.95
N VAL A 589 2.58 36.68 -2.23
CA VAL A 589 3.76 35.90 -1.79
C VAL A 589 5.06 36.46 -2.36
N ALA A 590 5.08 36.85 -3.64
CA ALA A 590 6.25 37.45 -4.26
C ALA A 590 6.66 38.77 -3.57
N LEU A 591 5.70 39.65 -3.27
CA LEU A 591 5.93 40.90 -2.54
C LEU A 591 6.38 40.64 -1.10
N LEU A 592 5.72 39.68 -0.41
CA LEU A 592 6.01 39.36 0.98
C LEU A 592 7.40 38.72 1.20
N ARG A 593 7.96 38.07 0.17
CA ARG A 593 9.36 37.60 0.24
C ARG A 593 10.37 38.73 0.50
N GLU A 594 10.07 39.91 0.02
CA GLU A 594 10.91 41.09 0.21
C GLU A 594 10.52 41.92 1.44
N THR A 595 9.21 42.02 1.72
CA THR A 595 8.68 42.93 2.74
C THR A 595 8.39 42.28 4.08
N ASP A 596 8.12 40.98 4.12
CA ASP A 596 7.85 40.20 5.34
C ASP A 596 8.38 38.74 5.21
N PRO A 597 9.72 38.58 5.22
CA PRO A 597 10.33 37.26 5.04
C PRO A 597 10.01 36.28 6.17
N ASP A 598 9.59 36.76 7.35
CA ASP A 598 9.19 35.90 8.47
C ASP A 598 7.85 35.22 8.19
N PHE A 599 6.90 35.93 7.61
CA PHE A 599 5.62 35.37 7.15
C PHE A 599 5.84 34.28 6.09
N VAL A 600 6.69 34.55 5.11
CA VAL A 600 6.98 33.57 4.05
C VAL A 600 7.70 32.32 4.60
N ARG A 601 8.61 32.48 5.56
CA ARG A 601 9.28 31.36 6.24
C ARG A 601 8.30 30.48 7.01
N GLU A 602 7.31 31.07 7.70
CA GLU A 602 6.25 30.32 8.36
C GLU A 602 5.34 29.64 7.34
N LEU A 603 4.98 30.31 6.23
CA LEU A 603 4.24 29.71 5.12
C LEU A 603 4.96 28.47 4.56
N ASP A 604 6.24 28.58 4.26
CA ASP A 604 7.07 27.48 3.76
C ASP A 604 7.15 26.34 4.79
N THR A 605 7.17 26.66 6.09
CA THR A 605 7.17 25.68 7.17
C THR A 605 5.85 24.90 7.20
N VAL A 606 4.71 25.60 7.12
CA VAL A 606 3.37 25.00 7.10
C VAL A 606 3.20 24.11 5.85
N ILE A 607 3.61 24.59 4.67
CA ILE A 607 3.55 23.80 3.43
C ILE A 607 4.45 22.56 3.53
N LYS A 608 5.67 22.70 4.03
CA LYS A 608 6.59 21.56 4.19
C LYS A 608 6.03 20.48 5.12
N GLU A 609 5.35 20.89 6.21
CA GLU A 609 4.84 19.94 7.20
C GLU A 609 3.49 19.35 6.81
N PHE A 610 2.58 20.15 6.25
CA PHE A 610 1.19 19.76 5.99
C PHE A 610 0.76 19.89 4.52
N GLY A 611 1.61 20.32 3.62
CA GLY A 611 1.30 20.57 2.21
C GLY A 611 0.93 19.30 1.41
N HIS A 612 1.23 18.11 1.93
CA HIS A 612 0.77 16.83 1.39
C HIS A 612 -0.75 16.63 1.54
N ARG A 613 -1.42 17.48 2.32
CA ARG A 613 -2.87 17.49 2.52
C ARG A 613 -3.56 18.30 1.41
N GLY A 614 -4.85 18.07 1.23
CA GLY A 614 -5.69 18.80 0.28
C GLY A 614 -7.09 18.23 0.22
N PRO A 615 -8.01 18.88 -0.50
CA PRO A 615 -9.35 18.35 -0.75
C PRO A 615 -9.27 17.06 -1.57
N ARG A 616 -10.08 16.06 -1.22
CA ARG A 616 -10.03 14.72 -1.84
C ARG A 616 -8.61 14.15 -1.87
N GLU A 617 -7.87 14.27 -0.78
CA GLU A 617 -6.45 13.90 -0.68
C GLU A 617 -6.13 12.44 -1.05
N THR A 618 -7.15 11.57 -1.09
CA THR A 618 -7.06 10.17 -1.54
C THR A 618 -7.24 10.00 -3.04
N GLU A 619 -7.74 11.03 -3.74
CA GLU A 619 -7.79 11.07 -5.20
C GLU A 619 -6.46 11.61 -5.73
N LEU A 620 -5.68 10.74 -6.37
CA LEU A 620 -4.32 11.04 -6.82
C LEU A 620 -4.26 12.14 -7.89
N ALA A 621 -5.32 12.31 -8.67
CA ALA A 621 -5.39 13.35 -9.69
C ALA A 621 -5.64 14.75 -9.11
N ASN A 622 -6.10 14.86 -7.86
CA ASN A 622 -6.42 16.15 -7.25
C ASN A 622 -5.15 16.84 -6.72
N PRO A 623 -5.02 18.16 -6.89
CA PRO A 623 -3.91 18.92 -6.33
C PRO A 623 -4.00 19.01 -4.80
N VAL A 624 -2.84 19.08 -4.15
CA VAL A 624 -2.69 19.33 -2.70
C VAL A 624 -2.02 20.69 -2.49
N PHE A 625 -1.94 21.14 -1.24
CA PHE A 625 -1.34 22.45 -0.93
C PHE A 625 0.13 22.58 -1.36
N THR A 626 0.89 21.49 -1.45
CA THR A 626 2.25 21.54 -2.03
C THR A 626 2.23 21.84 -3.53
N ASP A 627 1.22 21.33 -4.27
CA ASP A 627 1.07 21.58 -5.71
C ASP A 627 0.63 23.04 -5.99
N ASP A 628 -0.21 23.60 -5.10
CA ASP A 628 -0.74 24.97 -5.21
C ASP A 628 -0.78 25.66 -3.85
N PRO A 629 0.35 26.23 -3.39
CA PRO A 629 0.43 26.98 -2.13
C PRO A 629 -0.46 28.24 -2.10
N SER A 630 -0.88 28.75 -3.26
CA SER A 630 -1.71 29.96 -3.34
C SER A 630 -3.05 29.78 -2.66
N ARG A 631 -3.62 28.58 -2.68
CA ARG A 631 -4.86 28.22 -1.95
C ARG A 631 -4.76 28.48 -0.44
N LEU A 632 -3.61 28.13 0.16
CA LEU A 632 -3.41 28.39 1.60
C LEU A 632 -3.35 29.89 1.87
N VAL A 633 -2.73 30.66 0.99
CA VAL A 633 -2.62 32.12 1.08
C VAL A 633 -4.01 32.78 0.97
N ASP A 634 -4.87 32.32 0.07
CA ASP A 634 -6.25 32.80 -0.07
C ASP A 634 -7.08 32.51 1.19
N ILE A 635 -6.91 31.33 1.80
CA ILE A 635 -7.53 31.01 3.09
C ILE A 635 -7.04 31.94 4.18
N VAL A 636 -5.74 32.18 4.27
CA VAL A 636 -5.15 33.13 5.24
C VAL A 636 -5.71 34.54 5.05
N ALA A 637 -5.83 35.03 3.81
CA ALA A 637 -6.41 36.30 3.49
C ALA A 637 -7.86 36.43 4.01
N LYS A 638 -8.69 35.40 3.83
CA LYS A 638 -10.08 35.38 4.34
C LYS A 638 -10.13 35.37 5.88
N LEU A 639 -9.21 34.65 6.52
CA LEU A 639 -9.12 34.57 7.99
C LEU A 639 -8.68 35.89 8.62
N THR A 640 -7.93 36.73 7.94
CA THR A 640 -7.56 38.07 8.45
C THR A 640 -8.77 39.02 8.57
N VAL A 641 -9.82 38.79 7.76
CA VAL A 641 -11.07 39.57 7.77
C VAL A 641 -12.11 39.01 8.76
N SER A 642 -12.11 37.68 8.95
CA SER A 642 -13.07 37.01 9.83
C SER A 642 -12.30 36.13 10.83
N PRO A 643 -11.85 36.66 11.97
CA PRO A 643 -11.08 35.86 12.92
C PRO A 643 -11.92 34.70 13.49
N PRO A 644 -11.28 33.58 13.84
CA PRO A 644 -11.98 32.41 14.35
C PRO A 644 -12.72 32.68 15.66
N ARG A 645 -13.83 31.98 15.85
CA ARG A 645 -14.56 32.01 17.11
C ARG A 645 -13.73 31.31 18.19
N VAL A 646 -13.64 31.93 19.37
CA VAL A 646 -12.98 31.31 20.53
C VAL A 646 -13.87 30.22 21.08
N ALA A 647 -13.38 29.00 21.15
CA ALA A 647 -14.11 27.85 21.68
C ALA A 647 -14.47 28.04 23.16
N ALA A 648 -15.72 27.75 23.54
CA ALA A 648 -16.17 27.80 24.93
C ALA A 648 -15.47 26.69 25.79
N PRO A 649 -15.28 26.88 27.10
CA PRO A 649 -14.64 25.88 27.95
C PRO A 649 -15.43 24.58 27.99
N ALA A 650 -14.73 23.45 28.00
CA ALA A 650 -15.33 22.13 28.03
C ALA A 650 -16.21 21.95 29.29
N PRO A 651 -17.37 21.29 29.18
CA PRO A 651 -18.24 21.05 30.33
C PRO A 651 -17.55 20.17 31.38
N SER A 652 -17.79 20.39 32.67
CA SER A 652 -17.31 19.53 33.73
C SER A 652 -17.99 18.17 33.68
N ILE A 653 -17.22 17.09 33.58
CA ILE A 653 -17.71 15.72 33.50
C ILE A 653 -17.22 14.90 34.67
N GLY A 654 -18.02 13.93 35.13
CA GLY A 654 -17.66 13.03 36.22
C GLY A 654 -16.44 12.17 35.91
N ARG A 655 -15.66 11.77 36.94
CA ARG A 655 -14.37 11.07 36.79
C ARG A 655 -14.41 9.84 35.89
N ARG A 656 -15.49 9.05 35.92
CA ARG A 656 -15.64 7.84 35.08
C ARG A 656 -15.76 8.19 33.59
N LEU A 657 -16.57 9.19 33.27
CA LEU A 657 -16.73 9.69 31.90
C LEU A 657 -15.46 10.38 31.40
N ALA A 658 -14.75 11.11 32.30
CA ALA A 658 -13.45 11.71 31.98
C ALA A 658 -12.39 10.64 31.60
N LEU A 659 -12.39 9.49 32.28
CA LEU A 659 -11.49 8.38 31.94
C LEU A 659 -11.83 7.78 30.56
N LEU A 660 -13.12 7.50 30.31
CA LEU A 660 -13.57 6.97 29.01
C LEU A 660 -13.29 7.98 27.88
N ALA A 661 -13.51 9.25 28.10
CA ALA A 661 -13.19 10.33 27.17
C ALA A 661 -11.68 10.37 26.87
N SER A 662 -10.82 10.24 27.90
CA SER A 662 -9.36 10.19 27.74
C SER A 662 -8.92 8.99 26.89
N ILE A 663 -9.55 7.82 27.07
CA ILE A 663 -9.28 6.62 26.26
C ILE A 663 -9.75 6.85 24.81
N GLY A 664 -10.96 7.37 24.62
CA GLY A 664 -11.49 7.72 23.29
C GLY A 664 -10.58 8.69 22.55
N ASN A 665 -10.17 9.79 23.21
CA ASN A 665 -9.26 10.79 22.66
C ASN A 665 -7.89 10.21 22.31
N LYS A 666 -7.38 9.23 23.08
CA LYS A 666 -6.13 8.53 22.76
C LYS A 666 -6.26 7.74 21.46
N PHE A 667 -7.35 6.98 21.29
CA PHE A 667 -7.57 6.23 20.05
C PHE A 667 -7.85 7.14 18.85
N GLN A 668 -8.54 8.27 19.09
CA GLN A 668 -8.74 9.30 18.07
C GLN A 668 -7.38 9.85 17.57
N ARG A 669 -6.48 10.22 18.48
CA ARG A 669 -5.12 10.65 18.10
C ARG A 669 -4.35 9.57 17.34
N ILE A 670 -4.46 8.31 17.76
CA ILE A 670 -3.82 7.17 17.07
C ILE A 670 -4.37 7.04 15.64
N ARG A 671 -5.69 7.16 15.45
CA ARG A 671 -6.33 7.13 14.13
C ARG A 671 -5.81 8.26 13.24
N GLU A 672 -5.77 9.49 13.77
CA GLU A 672 -5.31 10.65 13.00
C GLU A 672 -3.81 10.55 12.65
N GLN A 673 -2.98 10.03 13.55
CA GLN A 673 -1.56 9.77 13.25
C GLN A 673 -1.38 8.70 12.17
N ALA A 674 -2.17 7.63 12.21
CA ALA A 674 -2.15 6.61 11.17
C ALA A 674 -2.60 7.18 9.82
N ARG A 675 -3.69 7.98 9.81
CA ARG A 675 -4.19 8.64 8.61
C ARG A 675 -3.17 9.62 8.03
N ASP A 676 -2.54 10.48 8.85
CA ASP A 676 -1.51 11.41 8.38
C ASP A 676 -0.33 10.66 7.73
N ALA A 677 0.13 9.59 8.36
CA ALA A 677 1.18 8.74 7.80
C ALA A 677 0.78 8.17 6.44
N THR A 678 -0.46 7.68 6.33
CA THR A 678 -1.00 7.14 5.09
C THR A 678 -1.03 8.19 3.98
N ILE A 679 -1.55 9.39 4.26
CA ILE A 679 -1.63 10.46 3.26
C ILE A 679 -0.24 10.95 2.82
N ARG A 680 0.76 10.93 3.73
CA ARG A 680 2.16 11.19 3.35
C ARG A 680 2.66 10.17 2.31
N HIS A 681 2.40 8.88 2.50
CA HIS A 681 2.75 7.84 1.53
C HIS A 681 1.93 7.95 0.25
N THR A 682 0.63 8.25 0.33
CA THR A 682 -0.24 8.53 -0.82
C THR A 682 0.31 9.70 -1.66
N HIS A 683 0.81 10.75 -0.99
CA HIS A 683 1.44 11.89 -1.67
C HIS A 683 2.73 11.47 -2.39
N GLN A 684 3.59 10.67 -1.77
CA GLN A 684 4.79 10.13 -2.44
C GLN A 684 4.41 9.24 -3.63
N TYR A 685 3.41 8.37 -3.47
CA TYR A 685 2.87 7.55 -4.55
C TYR A 685 2.39 8.40 -5.73
N ARG A 686 1.69 9.52 -5.47
CA ARG A 686 1.27 10.49 -6.48
C ARG A 686 2.46 11.12 -7.21
N LEU A 687 3.49 11.58 -6.49
CA LEU A 687 4.69 12.17 -7.10
C LEU A 687 5.39 11.20 -8.04
N ILE A 688 5.50 9.94 -7.64
CA ILE A 688 6.08 8.88 -8.46
C ILE A 688 5.21 8.62 -9.69
N ALA A 689 3.89 8.51 -9.52
CA ALA A 689 2.96 8.30 -10.63
C ALA A 689 3.04 9.46 -11.65
N ARG A 690 3.12 10.71 -11.19
CA ARG A 690 3.31 11.88 -12.08
C ARG A 690 4.63 11.82 -12.85
N GLU A 691 5.71 11.39 -12.22
CA GLU A 691 6.99 11.22 -12.92
C GLU A 691 6.91 10.12 -13.98
N ILE A 692 6.24 9.01 -13.70
CA ILE A 692 5.93 7.99 -14.71
C ILE A 692 5.09 8.61 -15.84
N GLY A 693 4.10 9.42 -15.49
CA GLY A 693 3.26 10.17 -16.44
C GLY A 693 4.08 11.11 -17.33
N ASN A 694 5.03 11.86 -16.76
CA ASN A 694 5.96 12.70 -17.53
C ASN A 694 6.70 11.89 -18.59
N ARG A 695 7.24 10.73 -18.21
CA ARG A 695 7.99 9.83 -19.12
C ARG A 695 7.10 9.20 -20.19
N LEU A 696 5.89 8.75 -19.82
CA LEU A 696 4.93 8.19 -20.78
C LEU A 696 4.46 9.26 -21.77
N ALA A 697 4.21 10.48 -21.32
CA ALA A 697 3.85 11.61 -22.19
C ALA A 697 5.01 12.00 -23.14
N ALA A 698 6.24 12.07 -22.61
CA ALA A 698 7.43 12.34 -23.43
C ALA A 698 7.67 11.28 -24.52
N ARG A 699 7.26 10.02 -24.26
CA ARG A 699 7.31 8.91 -25.22
C ARG A 699 6.08 8.87 -26.16
N GLY A 700 5.10 9.75 -25.98
CA GLY A 700 3.88 9.79 -26.80
C GLY A 700 2.88 8.66 -26.51
N VAL A 701 3.03 7.96 -25.39
CA VAL A 701 2.13 6.87 -24.96
C VAL A 701 0.79 7.43 -24.46
N ILE A 702 0.85 8.54 -23.71
CA ILE A 702 -0.30 9.31 -23.23
C ILE A 702 -0.16 10.77 -23.64
N ALA A 703 -1.25 11.54 -23.64
CA ALA A 703 -1.25 12.92 -24.14
C ALA A 703 -0.69 13.93 -23.12
N ARG A 704 -0.95 13.73 -21.84
CA ARG A 704 -0.56 14.64 -20.74
C ARG A 704 -0.06 13.81 -19.54
N PRO A 705 0.86 14.35 -18.73
CA PRO A 705 1.36 13.66 -17.54
C PRO A 705 0.25 13.13 -16.62
N ASP A 706 -0.78 13.94 -16.33
CA ASP A 706 -1.88 13.56 -15.45
C ASP A 706 -2.84 12.50 -16.03
N ASP A 707 -2.66 12.10 -17.28
CA ASP A 707 -3.36 10.95 -17.87
C ASP A 707 -2.96 9.63 -17.19
N VAL A 708 -1.83 9.60 -16.52
CA VAL A 708 -1.31 8.49 -15.75
C VAL A 708 -2.31 7.96 -14.73
N PHE A 709 -3.10 8.84 -14.10
CA PHE A 709 -4.08 8.45 -13.08
C PHE A 709 -5.27 7.67 -13.64
N TYR A 710 -5.49 7.74 -14.96
CA TYR A 710 -6.52 6.97 -15.66
C TYR A 710 -6.06 5.59 -16.13
N LEU A 711 -4.81 5.21 -15.83
CA LEU A 711 -4.28 3.87 -16.02
C LEU A 711 -4.26 3.11 -14.69
N THR A 712 -4.37 1.79 -14.74
CA THR A 712 -4.14 0.93 -13.59
C THR A 712 -2.64 0.76 -13.33
N ARG A 713 -2.24 0.30 -12.15
CA ARG A 713 -0.82 0.04 -11.83
C ARG A 713 -0.18 -0.97 -12.81
N ALA A 714 -0.91 -1.98 -13.24
CA ALA A 714 -0.45 -2.94 -14.24
C ALA A 714 -0.21 -2.27 -15.60
N GLU A 715 -1.13 -1.37 -16.02
CA GLU A 715 -1.01 -0.62 -17.26
C GLU A 715 0.09 0.46 -17.22
N LEU A 716 0.45 0.96 -16.03
CA LEU A 716 1.63 1.85 -15.90
C LEU A 716 2.92 1.13 -16.28
N ARG A 717 3.05 -0.13 -15.88
CA ARG A 717 4.23 -0.94 -16.18
C ARG A 717 4.26 -1.42 -17.63
N ASN A 718 3.11 -1.85 -18.14
CA ASN A 718 2.92 -2.35 -19.50
C ASN A 718 1.74 -1.62 -20.15
N PRO A 719 1.95 -0.39 -20.67
CA PRO A 719 0.87 0.39 -21.26
C PRO A 719 0.23 -0.33 -22.45
N PRO A 720 -1.11 -0.35 -22.54
CA PRO A 720 -1.78 -0.89 -23.72
C PRO A 720 -1.40 -0.11 -24.97
N ALA A 721 -1.38 -0.77 -26.13
CA ALA A 721 -1.03 -0.14 -27.41
C ALA A 721 -1.89 1.10 -27.73
N ALA A 722 -3.15 1.13 -27.26
CA ALA A 722 -4.08 2.26 -27.41
C ALA A 722 -4.26 3.04 -26.09
N ALA A 723 -3.21 3.22 -25.27
CA ALA A 723 -3.31 3.85 -23.95
C ALA A 723 -3.99 5.22 -23.98
N ALA A 724 -3.66 6.08 -24.94
CA ALA A 724 -4.28 7.41 -25.09
C ALA A 724 -5.81 7.32 -25.31
N GLU A 725 -6.28 6.34 -26.07
CA GLU A 725 -7.71 6.11 -26.29
C GLU A 725 -8.41 5.58 -25.04
N VAL A 726 -7.78 4.64 -24.33
CA VAL A 726 -8.27 4.13 -23.03
C VAL A 726 -8.44 5.28 -22.03
N VAL A 727 -7.44 6.13 -21.91
CA VAL A 727 -7.48 7.32 -21.04
C VAL A 727 -8.62 8.26 -21.44
N ARG A 728 -8.77 8.56 -22.74
CA ARG A 728 -9.84 9.44 -23.24
C ARG A 728 -11.22 8.92 -22.87
N ARG A 729 -11.45 7.61 -23.01
CA ARG A 729 -12.74 6.97 -22.69
C ARG A 729 -13.00 6.99 -21.18
N ARG A 730 -12.01 6.67 -20.34
CA ARG A 730 -12.12 6.70 -18.86
C ARG A 730 -12.34 8.11 -18.33
N ARG A 731 -11.76 9.13 -18.96
CA ARG A 731 -12.08 10.54 -18.64
C ARG A 731 -13.54 10.88 -18.94
N ALA A 732 -14.03 10.50 -20.11
CA ALA A 732 -15.43 10.73 -20.49
C ALA A 732 -16.38 10.00 -19.52
N GLU A 733 -16.07 8.76 -19.12
CA GLU A 733 -16.85 8.00 -18.14
C GLU A 733 -16.83 8.68 -16.77
N ARG A 734 -15.70 9.17 -16.28
CA ARG A 734 -15.64 9.90 -15.01
C ARG A 734 -16.54 11.14 -15.02
N VAL A 735 -16.49 11.95 -16.11
CA VAL A 735 -17.39 13.11 -16.27
C VAL A 735 -18.85 12.69 -16.24
N ARG A 736 -19.22 11.59 -16.89
CA ARG A 736 -20.57 11.03 -16.85
C ARG A 736 -21.00 10.63 -15.43
N LEU A 737 -20.08 9.98 -14.67
CA LEU A 737 -20.32 9.53 -13.31
C LEU A 737 -20.45 10.71 -12.32
N GLU A 738 -19.72 11.81 -12.52
CA GLU A 738 -19.79 13.01 -11.67
C GLU A 738 -21.19 13.68 -11.68
N ILE A 739 -21.96 13.50 -12.75
CA ILE A 739 -23.31 14.03 -12.88
C ILE A 739 -24.35 13.10 -12.22
N GLN A 740 -23.99 11.83 -12.01
CA GLN A 740 -24.91 10.82 -11.48
C GLN A 740 -25.02 10.90 -9.96
N ARG A 741 -26.16 10.43 -9.43
CA ARG A 741 -26.42 10.28 -8.01
C ARG A 741 -26.44 8.78 -7.67
N PRO A 742 -25.31 8.23 -7.24
CA PRO A 742 -25.24 6.84 -6.81
C PRO A 742 -26.05 6.65 -5.52
N PRO A 743 -26.69 5.47 -5.33
CA PRO A 743 -27.38 5.16 -4.08
C PRO A 743 -26.39 5.07 -2.93
N LEU A 744 -26.77 5.62 -1.76
CA LEU A 744 -25.92 5.50 -0.56
C LEU A 744 -25.82 4.05 -0.09
N ASN A 745 -26.94 3.30 -0.18
CA ASN A 745 -27.06 1.89 0.18
C ASN A 745 -27.77 1.14 -0.95
N PHE A 746 -27.37 -0.08 -1.22
CA PHE A 746 -28.09 -0.95 -2.14
C PHE A 746 -27.87 -2.43 -1.82
N ALA A 747 -28.77 -3.28 -2.33
CA ALA A 747 -28.70 -4.74 -2.22
C ALA A 747 -28.77 -5.36 -3.62
N GLY A 748 -27.85 -6.25 -3.95
CA GLY A 748 -27.80 -7.01 -5.20
C GLY A 748 -27.39 -6.17 -6.40
N HIS A 749 -28.24 -5.30 -6.89
CA HIS A 749 -27.98 -4.51 -8.10
C HIS A 749 -27.74 -3.04 -7.79
N TYR A 750 -26.68 -2.51 -8.38
CA TYR A 750 -26.38 -1.08 -8.36
C TYR A 750 -27.23 -0.36 -9.43
N THR A 751 -28.14 0.49 -8.99
CA THR A 751 -28.97 1.31 -9.88
C THR A 751 -28.83 2.78 -9.54
N VAL A 752 -28.58 3.60 -10.55
CA VAL A 752 -28.50 5.05 -10.38
C VAL A 752 -29.88 5.67 -10.54
N THR A 753 -30.30 6.45 -9.55
CA THR A 753 -31.52 7.25 -9.65
C THR A 753 -31.20 8.63 -10.18
N THR A 754 -31.93 9.08 -11.20
CA THR A 754 -31.93 10.48 -11.60
C THR A 754 -33.02 11.20 -10.80
N ASP A 755 -32.62 11.88 -9.72
CA ASP A 755 -33.55 12.65 -8.91
C ASP A 755 -34.12 13.84 -9.68
N SER A 756 -35.43 14.11 -9.46
CA SER A 756 -36.06 15.33 -9.91
C SER A 756 -35.36 16.54 -9.29
N ASN A 757 -34.87 17.45 -10.11
CA ASN A 757 -34.18 18.72 -9.73
C ASN A 757 -35.15 19.74 -9.06
N GLN A 758 -36.06 19.31 -8.23
CA GLN A 758 -37.03 20.20 -7.60
C GLN A 758 -36.34 20.98 -6.47
N GLU A 759 -36.21 22.28 -6.65
CA GLU A 759 -35.64 23.17 -5.64
C GLU A 759 -36.56 23.23 -4.39
N LEU A 760 -35.89 23.42 -3.24
CA LEU A 760 -36.62 23.68 -1.97
C LEU A 760 -37.31 25.04 -2.06
N SER A 761 -38.63 25.09 -1.86
CA SER A 761 -39.41 26.35 -1.87
C SER A 761 -39.24 27.11 -0.56
N PRO A 762 -39.42 28.46 -0.55
CA PRO A 762 -39.44 29.23 0.68
C PRO A 762 -40.46 28.67 1.70
N GLY A 763 -40.07 28.55 2.95
CA GLY A 763 -40.84 27.95 4.03
C GLY A 763 -40.78 26.42 4.11
N GLN A 764 -40.15 25.74 3.13
CA GLN A 764 -39.91 24.30 3.21
C GLN A 764 -38.60 24.01 3.95
N SER A 765 -38.56 22.83 4.56
CA SER A 765 -37.41 22.38 5.34
C SER A 765 -36.91 21.05 4.84
N LEU A 766 -35.59 20.83 5.06
CA LEU A 766 -34.86 19.60 4.83
C LEU A 766 -34.42 19.05 6.19
N GLN A 767 -34.61 17.77 6.43
CA GLN A 767 -34.17 17.10 7.65
C GLN A 767 -32.83 16.36 7.43
N GLY A 768 -31.94 16.51 8.38
CA GLY A 768 -30.70 15.73 8.46
C GLY A 768 -30.36 15.33 9.90
N THR A 769 -29.19 14.82 10.13
CA THR A 769 -28.65 14.46 11.45
C THR A 769 -28.05 15.70 12.12
N PRO A 770 -28.49 16.10 13.32
CA PRO A 770 -27.90 17.20 14.06
C PRO A 770 -26.55 16.78 14.63
N VAL A 771 -25.46 17.47 14.27
CA VAL A 771 -24.11 17.06 14.70
C VAL A 771 -23.31 18.15 15.43
N SER A 772 -23.68 19.42 15.27
CA SER A 772 -23.10 20.54 16.03
C SER A 772 -24.19 21.57 16.32
N ALA A 773 -24.46 21.80 17.59
CA ALA A 773 -25.58 22.62 18.06
C ALA A 773 -25.43 24.11 17.70
N GLY A 774 -26.58 24.80 17.60
CA GLY A 774 -26.64 26.22 17.31
C GLY A 774 -27.61 26.50 16.14
N ILE A 775 -27.97 27.77 15.99
CA ILE A 775 -28.82 28.24 14.89
C ILE A 775 -28.06 29.35 14.17
N ALA A 776 -28.01 29.27 12.86
CA ALA A 776 -27.46 30.34 12.03
C ALA A 776 -28.31 30.53 10.76
N LYS A 777 -28.50 31.83 10.40
CA LYS A 777 -29.12 32.23 9.14
C LYS A 777 -28.06 32.80 8.21
N GLY A 778 -28.05 32.36 6.94
CA GLY A 778 -27.09 32.86 5.97
C GLY A 778 -27.43 32.50 4.54
N THR A 779 -26.70 33.12 3.63
CA THR A 779 -26.80 32.84 2.18
C THR A 779 -26.12 31.53 1.84
N VAL A 780 -26.79 30.65 1.12
CA VAL A 780 -26.27 29.36 0.67
C VAL A 780 -25.17 29.54 -0.36
N ARG A 781 -24.06 28.79 -0.15
CA ARG A 781 -23.04 28.55 -1.14
C ARG A 781 -22.89 27.03 -1.33
N VAL A 782 -23.39 26.52 -2.47
CA VAL A 782 -23.21 25.12 -2.84
C VAL A 782 -21.83 24.97 -3.45
N LEU A 783 -21.02 24.12 -2.85
CA LEU A 783 -19.61 23.99 -3.18
C LEU A 783 -19.26 22.56 -3.63
N THR A 784 -18.40 22.51 -4.63
CA THR A 784 -17.62 21.33 -5.03
C THR A 784 -16.14 21.56 -4.69
N VAL A 785 -15.30 20.58 -4.90
CA VAL A 785 -13.85 20.74 -4.70
C VAL A 785 -13.26 21.84 -5.58
N ASP A 786 -13.80 21.99 -6.79
CA ASP A 786 -13.31 23.00 -7.75
C ASP A 786 -13.80 24.42 -7.42
N SER A 787 -14.86 24.55 -6.64
CA SER A 787 -15.46 25.84 -6.26
C SER A 787 -15.37 26.17 -4.78
N MET A 788 -14.63 25.40 -3.98
CA MET A 788 -14.56 25.61 -2.53
C MET A 788 -13.97 26.97 -2.16
N ASP A 789 -13.11 27.53 -3.00
CA ASP A 789 -12.54 28.86 -2.82
C ASP A 789 -13.55 30.00 -3.01
N ASP A 790 -14.74 29.74 -3.56
CA ASP A 790 -15.82 30.72 -3.72
C ASP A 790 -16.56 31.03 -2.42
N LEU A 791 -16.32 30.26 -1.33
CA LEU A 791 -16.97 30.51 -0.04
C LEU A 791 -16.55 31.88 0.52
N LYS A 792 -17.55 32.69 0.88
CA LYS A 792 -17.33 33.97 1.55
C LYS A 792 -17.60 33.86 3.05
N PRO A 793 -16.91 34.65 3.89
CA PRO A 793 -17.17 34.70 5.31
C PRO A 793 -18.65 34.97 5.60
N GLY A 794 -19.25 34.15 6.49
CA GLY A 794 -20.66 34.29 6.91
C GLY A 794 -21.69 33.64 5.98
N GLU A 795 -21.28 33.00 4.88
CA GLU A 795 -22.17 32.14 4.06
C GLU A 795 -22.39 30.76 4.69
N VAL A 796 -23.50 30.10 4.32
CA VAL A 796 -23.79 28.70 4.68
C VAL A 796 -23.15 27.80 3.65
N LEU A 797 -22.16 27.01 4.09
CA LEU A 797 -21.50 26.01 3.28
C LEU A 797 -22.43 24.82 3.04
N VAL A 798 -22.75 24.50 1.79
CA VAL A 798 -23.52 23.33 1.41
C VAL A 798 -22.73 22.48 0.44
N THR A 799 -22.53 21.20 0.74
CA THR A 799 -21.77 20.28 -0.11
C THR A 799 -22.24 18.84 0.00
N ALA A 800 -21.93 18.01 -0.99
CA ALA A 800 -22.28 16.61 -0.96
C ALA A 800 -21.50 15.83 0.11
N PHE A 801 -20.23 16.15 0.34
CA PHE A 801 -19.37 15.53 1.35
C PHE A 801 -18.24 16.49 1.77
N THR A 802 -17.57 16.19 2.88
CA THR A 802 -16.37 16.91 3.33
C THR A 802 -15.26 15.94 3.71
N ASP A 803 -14.03 16.40 3.59
CA ASP A 803 -12.81 15.72 4.06
C ASP A 803 -11.87 16.70 4.77
N THR A 804 -10.69 16.24 5.17
CA THR A 804 -9.74 17.06 5.92
C THR A 804 -9.27 18.31 5.17
N GLY A 805 -9.31 18.34 3.84
CA GLY A 805 -9.01 19.52 3.03
C GLY A 805 -10.01 20.66 3.19
N TRP A 806 -11.25 20.34 3.64
CA TRP A 806 -12.29 21.33 3.90
C TRP A 806 -12.14 22.03 5.25
N THR A 807 -11.33 21.51 6.17
CA THR A 807 -11.18 22.04 7.53
C THR A 807 -10.97 23.56 7.59
N PRO A 808 -10.12 24.18 6.78
CA PRO A 808 -9.93 25.62 6.82
C PRO A 808 -11.19 26.42 6.45
N TYR A 809 -12.05 25.91 5.57
CA TYR A 809 -13.26 26.60 5.09
C TYR A 809 -14.37 26.65 6.13
N PHE A 810 -14.41 25.65 7.04
CA PHE A 810 -15.37 25.67 8.16
C PHE A 810 -15.19 26.90 9.03
N SER A 811 -13.97 27.38 9.19
CA SER A 811 -13.62 28.41 10.17
C SER A 811 -14.31 29.76 9.94
N TYR A 812 -14.74 30.07 8.72
CA TYR A 812 -15.41 31.30 8.37
C TYR A 812 -16.83 31.09 7.82
N ALA A 813 -17.33 29.84 7.74
CA ALA A 813 -18.72 29.54 7.41
C ALA A 813 -19.67 29.92 8.55
N ALA A 814 -20.89 30.40 8.24
CA ALA A 814 -21.94 30.64 9.23
C ALA A 814 -22.55 29.34 9.77
N ALA A 815 -22.74 28.37 8.88
CA ALA A 815 -23.20 27.01 9.18
C ALA A 815 -22.73 26.06 8.07
N VAL A 816 -22.86 24.76 8.33
CA VAL A 816 -22.44 23.70 7.38
C VAL A 816 -23.59 22.71 7.19
N VAL A 817 -23.89 22.38 5.93
CA VAL A 817 -24.89 21.40 5.52
C VAL A 817 -24.21 20.39 4.58
N VAL A 818 -24.27 19.11 4.92
CA VAL A 818 -23.61 18.04 4.14
C VAL A 818 -24.60 16.93 3.81
N ASP A 819 -24.58 16.46 2.56
CA ASP A 819 -25.50 15.40 2.12
C ASP A 819 -25.18 14.04 2.72
N THR A 820 -23.89 13.73 2.89
CA THR A 820 -23.41 12.47 3.46
C THR A 820 -22.81 12.67 4.84
N GLY A 821 -22.68 11.59 5.60
CA GLY A 821 -22.05 11.61 6.90
C GLY A 821 -23.00 11.35 8.05
N GLY A 822 -22.44 11.01 9.19
CA GLY A 822 -23.12 10.75 10.46
C GLY A 822 -22.42 11.48 11.62
N GLU A 823 -22.75 11.11 12.85
CA GLU A 823 -22.22 11.75 14.08
C GLU A 823 -20.69 11.70 14.20
N MET A 824 -20.02 10.76 13.52
CA MET A 824 -18.58 10.53 13.54
C MET A 824 -17.89 11.06 12.26
N SER A 825 -18.63 11.69 11.36
CA SER A 825 -18.11 12.23 10.11
C SER A 825 -17.07 13.33 10.33
N HIS A 826 -16.27 13.60 9.31
CA HIS A 826 -15.32 14.71 9.31
C HIS A 826 -16.03 16.05 9.58
N ALA A 827 -17.14 16.30 8.86
CA ALA A 827 -17.94 17.51 9.07
C ALA A 827 -18.41 17.65 10.52
N ALA A 828 -18.89 16.54 11.11
CA ALA A 828 -19.36 16.54 12.49
C ALA A 828 -18.25 16.85 13.51
N VAL A 829 -17.07 16.29 13.31
CA VAL A 829 -15.91 16.53 14.18
C VAL A 829 -15.46 17.97 14.09
N VAL A 830 -15.24 18.47 12.87
CA VAL A 830 -14.70 19.82 12.63
C VAL A 830 -15.71 20.89 13.04
N ALA A 831 -16.98 20.72 12.70
CA ALA A 831 -18.01 21.71 13.09
C ALA A 831 -18.13 21.85 14.61
N ARG A 832 -17.99 20.76 15.37
CA ARG A 832 -17.96 20.81 16.85
C ARG A 832 -16.73 21.53 17.38
N GLU A 833 -15.59 21.36 16.75
CA GLU A 833 -14.33 22.03 17.11
C GLU A 833 -14.45 23.55 16.94
N PHE A 834 -15.07 23.98 15.84
CA PHE A 834 -15.25 25.39 15.54
C PHE A 834 -16.58 25.97 16.09
N GLU A 835 -17.41 25.17 16.78
CA GLU A 835 -18.72 25.58 17.31
C GLU A 835 -19.67 26.17 16.25
N ILE A 836 -19.65 25.56 15.05
CA ILE A 836 -20.46 25.98 13.91
C ILE A 836 -21.70 25.09 13.83
N PRO A 837 -22.91 25.65 13.70
CA PRO A 837 -24.10 24.85 13.47
C PRO A 837 -23.93 23.95 12.27
N CYS A 838 -24.15 22.62 12.43
CA CYS A 838 -23.92 21.67 11.36
C CYS A 838 -25.01 20.60 11.33
N VAL A 839 -25.46 20.33 10.11
CA VAL A 839 -26.41 19.26 9.75
C VAL A 839 -25.79 18.40 8.68
N VAL A 840 -25.69 17.08 8.92
CA VAL A 840 -25.16 16.09 7.97
C VAL A 840 -26.25 15.08 7.59
N GLY A 841 -26.02 14.28 6.55
CA GLY A 841 -26.95 13.24 6.14
C GLY A 841 -28.26 13.80 5.55
N THR A 842 -28.21 14.97 4.93
CA THR A 842 -29.38 15.58 4.29
C THR A 842 -29.77 14.90 2.98
N LEU A 843 -28.91 14.05 2.44
CA LEU A 843 -29.03 13.27 1.21
C LEU A 843 -29.16 14.09 -0.08
N ARG A 844 -29.76 15.27 -0.02
CA ARG A 844 -30.13 16.10 -1.18
C ARG A 844 -29.89 17.60 -1.00
N GLY A 845 -29.28 18.04 0.10
CA GLY A 845 -29.09 19.47 0.40
C GLY A 845 -28.36 20.20 -0.75
N SER A 846 -27.29 19.62 -1.27
CA SER A 846 -26.50 20.17 -2.38
C SER A 846 -27.25 20.20 -3.73
N VAL A 847 -28.40 19.48 -3.83
CA VAL A 847 -29.20 19.39 -5.04
C VAL A 847 -30.39 20.35 -4.98
N VAL A 848 -31.06 20.43 -3.82
CA VAL A 848 -32.33 21.20 -3.68
C VAL A 848 -32.09 22.63 -3.21
N LEU A 849 -30.93 22.93 -2.63
CA LEU A 849 -30.50 24.28 -2.31
C LEU A 849 -29.65 24.85 -3.47
N ARG A 850 -29.76 26.17 -3.69
CA ARG A 850 -29.00 26.85 -4.75
C ARG A 850 -28.22 28.02 -4.17
N ASN A 851 -27.15 28.41 -4.86
CA ASN A 851 -26.38 29.61 -4.55
C ASN A 851 -27.33 30.82 -4.50
N GLY A 852 -27.26 31.57 -3.40
CA GLY A 852 -28.07 32.75 -3.21
C GLY A 852 -29.38 32.50 -2.39
N HIS A 853 -29.81 31.25 -2.18
CA HIS A 853 -30.92 31.00 -1.24
C HIS A 853 -30.53 31.45 0.16
N VAL A 854 -31.46 31.95 0.92
CA VAL A 854 -31.27 32.25 2.35
C VAL A 854 -31.90 31.14 3.18
N VAL A 855 -31.10 30.51 4.03
CA VAL A 855 -31.54 29.41 4.88
C VAL A 855 -31.25 29.67 6.34
N GLU A 856 -32.07 29.07 7.21
CA GLU A 856 -31.81 28.92 8.62
C GLU A 856 -31.40 27.45 8.88
N VAL A 857 -30.24 27.25 9.48
CA VAL A 857 -29.70 25.95 9.84
C VAL A 857 -29.78 25.80 11.36
N ASP A 858 -30.57 24.83 11.83
CA ASP A 858 -30.64 24.42 13.23
C ASP A 858 -29.84 23.14 13.45
N GLY A 859 -28.60 23.28 13.87
CA GLY A 859 -27.71 22.17 14.19
C GLY A 859 -28.08 21.41 15.47
N SER A 860 -29.13 21.83 16.20
CA SER A 860 -29.65 21.16 17.41
C SER A 860 -30.75 20.17 17.07
N THR A 861 -31.59 20.51 16.09
CA THR A 861 -32.71 19.68 15.63
C THR A 861 -32.43 18.95 14.31
N GLY A 862 -31.41 19.39 13.55
CA GLY A 862 -31.10 18.87 12.23
C GLY A 862 -31.97 19.43 11.11
N MET A 863 -32.67 20.55 11.33
CA MET A 863 -33.51 21.20 10.35
C MET A 863 -32.72 22.25 9.55
N VAL A 864 -32.95 22.25 8.25
CA VAL A 864 -32.47 23.29 7.33
C VAL A 864 -33.69 23.88 6.61
N THR A 865 -34.03 25.09 6.91
CA THR A 865 -35.26 25.73 6.39
C THR A 865 -34.90 26.82 5.41
N ARG A 866 -35.44 26.79 4.20
CA ARG A 866 -35.32 27.91 3.27
C ARG A 866 -36.23 29.04 3.73
N VAL A 867 -35.63 30.20 3.98
CA VAL A 867 -36.38 31.40 4.47
C VAL A 867 -36.74 32.32 3.30
N GLU A 868 -35.82 32.47 2.34
CA GLU A 868 -36.01 33.28 1.12
C GLU A 868 -35.54 32.56 -0.12
#